data_780deaa18f718ff2595b437c40727bdf
#
_entry.id   780deaa18f718ff2595b437c40727bdf
#
_cell.length_a   1.000
_cell.length_b   1.000
_cell.length_c   1.000
_cell.angle_alpha   90.00
_cell.angle_beta   90.00
_cell.angle_gamma   90.00
#
_symmetry.space_group_name_H-M   'P 1'
#
loop_
_entity.id
_entity.type
_entity.pdbx_description
1 polymer ?
#
loop_
_entity_poly.entity_id
_entity_poly.type
_entity_poly.pdbx_seq_one_letter_code
_entity_poly.pdbx_strand_id
1 'polypeptide(L)'
;MFKSQADSYEADVSEENLIKRKYNLMVSGSDEVLYFHSSILPNLIGDNNIKVNLGERFYSLTKDINLIKPQVQMTGSSTDWFEFEVDFLSSSGDTISEDEVRKLIHQGKYSKKSNSNQQLVFDRDKIDELFYTLGATETEQRISQNKVLRRVSGNEALYIEDSLSKFGFNLPELNNPFNKVFEKNFNGNLKPYQKEGVLWMNKRIMMNSGFVLADEMGLGKTVQILALIASMNLDEEKILIICPTSLIHNWKGEVKKFLPGPTIQIYHGIERGEIRIDSNIVISTYGTLLSDVTVLNKAKFSLVVADEATYFKNDSTKTFKALESLDANIKIALSGTPIENEVSDLWSLMNIVNPDYLGTKESFKDYYFRENLNDESKFNLRHRISPFILRRLKRDVLKELPDKVEKTIYCDLSLEERDVYNNLLISGKELISNLNNSVQENDTMQVLTLLLRLRQVCCDLRLIKNIKDPSFSSSKMNVLINLIKNTISGGNKVIVFSQFVKMLKLIEVELKNESIPSYLLEGGTKSDDRNQMVKDFQNSSNGTKVFLISLKAGGYGLNLTAADTVIHFDPWWNPSVENQATDRVHRIGQSKVVNIYKLITTNTVEEKILSLQNKKRNLINMAIGEEVSDMGGLNNDDLKFVLN
;
A
#
# COMPACT_ATOMS: atom_id res chain seq x y z
N MET A 1 4.60 -7.83 -37.95
CA MET A 1 5.83 -7.06 -38.24
C MET A 1 5.44 -5.80 -39.01
N PHE A 2 5.39 -4.66 -38.33
CA PHE A 2 5.04 -3.39 -38.99
C PHE A 2 6.26 -2.83 -39.70
N LYS A 3 6.23 -2.75 -41.03
CA LYS A 3 7.21 -1.94 -41.78
C LYS A 3 6.71 -0.52 -41.84
N SER A 4 7.32 0.39 -41.08
CA SER A 4 7.14 1.83 -41.27
C SER A 4 8.00 2.27 -42.46
N GLN A 5 7.40 2.65 -43.55
CA GLN A 5 8.05 3.55 -44.51
C GLN A 5 7.79 4.98 -44.02
N ALA A 6 8.83 5.56 -43.45
CA ALA A 6 8.83 6.98 -43.13
C ALA A 6 9.14 7.76 -44.43
N ASP A 7 8.10 8.13 -45.14
CA ASP A 7 8.21 9.09 -46.24
C ASP A 7 7.33 10.31 -45.92
N SER A 8 8.01 11.46 -45.94
CA SER A 8 7.55 12.84 -45.83
C SER A 8 6.98 13.30 -44.47
N TYR A 9 7.82 14.05 -43.77
CA TYR A 9 7.41 14.96 -42.70
C TYR A 9 6.72 16.20 -43.30
N GLU A 10 5.42 16.33 -43.16
CA GLU A 10 4.74 17.62 -43.18
C GLU A 10 4.35 17.94 -41.74
N ALA A 11 5.08 18.83 -41.11
CA ALA A 11 4.72 19.40 -39.82
C ALA A 11 3.88 20.65 -40.09
N ASP A 12 2.56 20.53 -39.92
CA ASP A 12 1.68 21.70 -39.87
C ASP A 12 1.67 22.23 -38.44
N VAL A 13 2.31 23.38 -38.21
CA VAL A 13 2.33 24.08 -36.93
C VAL A 13 1.13 24.99 -36.90
N SER A 14 0.03 24.59 -36.27
CA SER A 14 -1.09 25.46 -35.97
C SER A 14 -0.87 26.16 -34.62
N GLU A 15 -1.47 27.37 -34.46
CA GLU A 15 -1.28 28.32 -33.34
C GLU A 15 -1.48 27.79 -31.90
N GLU A 16 -1.74 26.49 -31.70
CA GLU A 16 -2.00 25.86 -30.40
C GLU A 16 -0.87 24.91 -29.92
N ASN A 17 0.37 25.06 -30.35
CA ASN A 17 1.51 24.26 -29.90
C ASN A 17 1.34 22.72 -29.94
N LEU A 18 0.41 22.16 -30.69
CA LEU A 18 0.19 20.73 -30.90
C LEU A 18 0.92 20.29 -32.17
N ILE A 19 2.00 19.52 -32.02
CA ILE A 19 2.70 18.90 -33.15
C ILE A 19 1.82 17.77 -33.69
N LYS A 20 1.13 17.99 -34.80
CA LYS A 20 0.39 16.94 -35.53
C LYS A 20 1.40 16.11 -36.31
N ARG A 21 1.55 14.84 -35.93
CA ARG A 21 2.38 13.87 -36.66
C ARG A 21 1.47 12.97 -37.50
N LYS A 22 1.79 12.84 -38.80
CA LYS A 22 1.07 11.95 -39.73
C LYS A 22 1.93 10.69 -39.95
N TYR A 23 1.36 9.52 -39.66
CA TYR A 23 1.98 8.24 -39.90
C TYR A 23 1.18 7.47 -40.95
N ASN A 24 1.87 6.90 -41.94
CA ASN A 24 1.28 5.97 -42.88
C ASN A 24 1.68 4.55 -42.47
N LEU A 25 0.72 3.72 -42.09
CA LEU A 25 0.92 2.33 -41.73
C LEU A 25 0.44 1.44 -42.87
N MET A 26 1.23 0.47 -43.29
CA MET A 26 0.85 -0.52 -44.27
C MET A 26 0.78 -1.91 -43.60
N VAL A 27 -0.38 -2.53 -43.68
CA VAL A 27 -0.62 -3.89 -43.19
C VAL A 27 -0.73 -4.81 -44.39
N SER A 28 0.06 -5.88 -44.44
CA SER A 28 0.10 -6.83 -45.56
C SER A 28 -0.07 -8.26 -45.05
N GLY A 29 -0.91 -9.03 -45.74
CA GLY A 29 -1.29 -10.41 -45.36
C GLY A 29 -2.71 -10.50 -44.85
N SER A 30 -3.42 -11.60 -45.14
CA SER A 30 -4.83 -11.78 -44.75
C SER A 30 -4.96 -11.79 -43.21
N ASP A 31 -4.11 -12.53 -42.52
CA ASP A 31 -4.18 -12.70 -41.08
C ASP A 31 -3.78 -11.42 -40.33
N GLU A 32 -2.80 -10.68 -40.87
CA GLU A 32 -2.38 -9.38 -40.33
C GLU A 32 -3.46 -8.30 -40.50
N VAL A 33 -4.19 -8.30 -41.62
CA VAL A 33 -5.34 -7.38 -41.82
C VAL A 33 -6.46 -7.72 -40.84
N LEU A 34 -6.75 -8.99 -40.61
CA LEU A 34 -7.73 -9.45 -39.65
C LEU A 34 -7.34 -9.07 -38.21
N TYR A 35 -6.09 -9.27 -37.85
CA TYR A 35 -5.55 -8.87 -36.53
C TYR A 35 -5.62 -7.35 -36.33
N PHE A 36 -5.20 -6.57 -37.34
CA PHE A 36 -5.31 -5.12 -37.27
C PHE A 36 -6.77 -4.67 -37.09
N HIS A 37 -7.70 -5.26 -37.84
CA HIS A 37 -9.12 -4.92 -37.76
C HIS A 37 -9.75 -5.30 -36.41
N SER A 38 -9.41 -6.45 -35.84
CA SER A 38 -10.04 -6.98 -34.64
C SER A 38 -9.47 -6.45 -33.34
N SER A 39 -8.14 -6.24 -33.29
CA SER A 39 -7.42 -5.96 -32.03
C SER A 39 -6.85 -4.54 -31.97
N ILE A 40 -6.31 -4.03 -33.08
CA ILE A 40 -5.59 -2.74 -33.06
C ILE A 40 -6.51 -1.56 -33.41
N LEU A 41 -7.30 -1.68 -34.46
CA LEU A 41 -8.15 -0.60 -34.95
C LEU A 41 -9.17 -0.08 -33.93
N PRO A 42 -9.86 -0.93 -33.13
CA PRO A 42 -10.80 -0.46 -32.11
C PRO A 42 -10.12 0.41 -31.04
N ASN A 43 -8.89 0.08 -30.66
CA ASN A 43 -8.11 0.84 -29.68
C ASN A 43 -7.67 2.20 -30.25
N LEU A 44 -7.28 2.25 -31.52
CA LEU A 44 -6.91 3.50 -32.20
C LEU A 44 -8.10 4.45 -32.41
N ILE A 45 -9.29 3.91 -32.69
CA ILE A 45 -10.51 4.72 -32.83
C ILE A 45 -11.00 5.22 -31.47
N GLY A 46 -10.78 4.46 -30.40
CA GLY A 46 -11.14 4.83 -29.03
C GLY A 46 -10.26 5.93 -28.42
N ASP A 47 -9.11 6.22 -29.02
CA ASP A 47 -8.21 7.27 -28.51
C ASP A 47 -8.58 8.63 -29.14
N ASN A 48 -9.06 9.55 -28.32
CA ASN A 48 -9.45 10.91 -28.73
C ASN A 48 -8.30 11.74 -29.35
N ASN A 49 -7.06 11.33 -29.17
CA ASN A 49 -5.87 12.02 -29.68
C ASN A 49 -5.47 11.49 -31.08
N ILE A 50 -6.10 10.42 -31.57
CA ILE A 50 -5.72 9.76 -32.81
C ILE A 50 -6.88 9.86 -33.83
N LYS A 51 -6.59 10.43 -34.99
CA LYS A 51 -7.51 10.41 -36.13
C LYS A 51 -7.09 9.33 -37.13
N VAL A 52 -7.89 8.27 -37.25
CA VAL A 52 -7.63 7.16 -38.16
C VAL A 52 -8.35 7.41 -39.50
N ASN A 53 -7.60 7.34 -40.60
CA ASN A 53 -8.16 7.33 -41.95
C ASN A 53 -7.84 5.99 -42.63
N LEU A 54 -8.87 5.24 -42.98
CA LEU A 54 -8.74 3.94 -43.62
C LEU A 54 -8.87 4.06 -45.14
N GLY A 55 -8.03 3.35 -45.89
CA GLY A 55 -8.11 3.32 -47.37
C GLY A 55 -9.30 2.50 -47.88
N GLU A 56 -9.79 2.80 -49.09
CA GLU A 56 -10.93 2.13 -49.70
C GLU A 56 -10.73 0.61 -49.82
N ARG A 57 -9.51 0.17 -50.08
CA ARG A 57 -9.17 -1.25 -50.15
C ARG A 57 -9.37 -1.96 -48.81
N PHE A 58 -9.12 -1.28 -47.71
CA PHE A 58 -9.36 -1.83 -46.37
C PHE A 58 -10.84 -2.06 -46.13
N TYR A 59 -11.68 -1.08 -46.46
CA TYR A 59 -13.14 -1.23 -46.36
C TYR A 59 -13.69 -2.38 -47.22
N SER A 60 -13.16 -2.58 -48.43
CA SER A 60 -13.59 -3.69 -49.29
C SER A 60 -13.19 -5.06 -48.74
N LEU A 61 -12.05 -5.17 -48.06
CA LEU A 61 -11.57 -6.43 -47.44
C LEU A 61 -12.27 -6.74 -46.12
N THR A 62 -12.79 -5.73 -45.42
CA THR A 62 -13.38 -5.90 -44.09
C THR A 62 -14.89 -5.89 -44.09
N LYS A 63 -15.54 -5.71 -45.27
CA LYS A 63 -17.00 -5.60 -45.41
C LYS A 63 -17.79 -6.81 -44.87
N ASP A 64 -17.23 -8.01 -45.01
CA ASP A 64 -17.89 -9.28 -44.64
C ASP A 64 -17.33 -9.84 -43.34
N ILE A 65 -16.62 -9.01 -42.53
CA ILE A 65 -16.04 -9.42 -41.26
C ILE A 65 -17.02 -9.15 -40.12
N ASN A 66 -17.31 -10.19 -39.34
CA ASN A 66 -18.06 -10.11 -38.10
C ASN A 66 -17.14 -10.41 -36.92
N LEU A 67 -17.00 -9.45 -36.00
CA LEU A 67 -16.23 -9.64 -34.77
C LEU A 67 -16.99 -10.51 -33.78
N ILE A 68 -16.30 -11.51 -33.26
CA ILE A 68 -16.81 -12.37 -32.20
C ILE A 68 -16.27 -11.86 -30.86
N LYS A 69 -17.19 -11.69 -29.93
CA LYS A 69 -16.89 -11.28 -28.56
C LYS A 69 -17.21 -12.43 -27.61
N PRO A 70 -16.31 -12.67 -26.60
CA PRO A 70 -16.64 -13.58 -25.53
C PRO A 70 -17.79 -12.99 -24.70
N GLN A 71 -18.75 -13.84 -24.33
CA GLN A 71 -19.82 -13.53 -23.41
C GLN A 71 -19.77 -14.53 -22.27
N VAL A 72 -19.63 -14.04 -21.03
CA VAL A 72 -19.62 -14.88 -19.85
C VAL A 72 -20.96 -14.75 -19.15
N GLN A 73 -21.63 -15.86 -18.89
CA GLN A 73 -22.94 -15.91 -18.24
C GLN A 73 -22.84 -16.71 -16.95
N MET A 74 -23.31 -16.12 -15.84
CA MET A 74 -23.42 -16.83 -14.59
C MET A 74 -24.64 -17.76 -14.65
N THR A 75 -24.41 -19.04 -14.33
CA THR A 75 -25.42 -20.09 -14.35
C THR A 75 -25.88 -20.53 -12.97
N GLY A 76 -25.04 -20.28 -11.95
CA GLY A 76 -25.37 -20.62 -10.57
C GLY A 76 -24.45 -19.94 -9.57
N SER A 77 -24.91 -19.83 -8.32
CA SER A 77 -24.10 -19.30 -7.21
C SER A 77 -24.57 -19.87 -5.87
N SER A 78 -23.61 -19.96 -4.92
CA SER A 78 -23.84 -20.20 -3.50
C SER A 78 -22.91 -19.29 -2.69
N THR A 79 -22.90 -19.41 -1.38
CA THR A 79 -22.00 -18.64 -0.51
C THR A 79 -20.52 -18.85 -0.83
N ASP A 80 -20.15 -20.06 -1.29
CA ASP A 80 -18.75 -20.47 -1.41
C ASP A 80 -18.31 -20.73 -2.85
N TRP A 81 -19.21 -20.68 -3.83
CA TRP A 81 -18.88 -20.93 -5.22
C TRP A 81 -19.77 -20.17 -6.20
N PHE A 82 -19.21 -19.94 -7.39
CA PHE A 82 -19.86 -19.34 -8.55
C PHE A 82 -19.69 -20.25 -9.75
N GLU A 83 -20.76 -20.42 -10.53
CA GLU A 83 -20.75 -21.22 -11.74
C GLU A 83 -21.09 -20.35 -12.94
N PHE A 84 -20.28 -20.45 -13.99
CA PHE A 84 -20.44 -19.67 -15.20
C PHE A 84 -20.09 -20.47 -16.45
N GLU A 85 -20.62 -20.02 -17.58
CA GLU A 85 -20.27 -20.50 -18.91
C GLU A 85 -19.70 -19.36 -19.76
N VAL A 86 -18.91 -19.73 -20.77
CA VAL A 86 -18.32 -18.79 -21.73
C VAL A 86 -18.83 -19.18 -23.12
N ASP A 87 -19.58 -18.28 -23.72
CA ASP A 87 -20.03 -18.37 -25.11
C ASP A 87 -19.35 -17.28 -25.94
N PHE A 88 -19.23 -17.52 -27.24
CA PHE A 88 -18.68 -16.58 -28.20
C PHE A 88 -19.76 -16.19 -29.19
N LEU A 89 -20.18 -14.91 -29.13
CA LEU A 89 -21.26 -14.39 -29.96
C LEU A 89 -20.74 -13.42 -31.01
N SER A 90 -21.23 -13.59 -32.24
CA SER A 90 -21.03 -12.60 -33.30
C SER A 90 -22.10 -11.51 -33.24
N SER A 91 -21.83 -10.39 -33.90
CA SER A 91 -22.82 -9.31 -34.09
C SER A 91 -24.02 -9.72 -34.94
N SER A 92 -23.91 -10.80 -35.70
CA SER A 92 -25.00 -11.40 -36.49
C SER A 92 -25.84 -12.43 -35.71
N GLY A 93 -25.48 -12.76 -34.46
CA GLY A 93 -26.17 -13.74 -33.63
C GLY A 93 -25.65 -15.17 -33.75
N ASP A 94 -24.58 -15.41 -34.54
CA ASP A 94 -23.95 -16.73 -34.61
C ASP A 94 -23.20 -17.02 -33.30
N THR A 95 -23.40 -18.21 -32.74
CA THR A 95 -22.70 -18.69 -31.54
C THR A 95 -21.63 -19.69 -31.89
N ILE A 96 -20.47 -19.59 -31.28
CA ILE A 96 -19.39 -20.58 -31.39
C ILE A 96 -19.08 -21.09 -29.97
N SER A 97 -18.98 -22.42 -29.85
CA SER A 97 -18.67 -23.05 -28.58
C SER A 97 -17.19 -22.81 -28.19
N GLU A 98 -16.91 -22.76 -26.89
CA GLU A 98 -15.57 -22.62 -26.39
C GLU A 98 -14.61 -23.69 -26.92
N ASP A 99 -15.04 -24.95 -26.97
CA ASP A 99 -14.22 -26.06 -27.47
C ASP A 99 -13.82 -25.85 -28.94
N GLU A 100 -14.70 -25.26 -29.74
CA GLU A 100 -14.40 -24.95 -31.12
C GLU A 100 -13.40 -23.78 -31.23
N VAL A 101 -13.55 -22.76 -30.41
CA VAL A 101 -12.59 -21.65 -30.35
C VAL A 101 -11.22 -22.15 -29.91
N ARG A 102 -11.14 -23.00 -28.90
CA ARG A 102 -9.86 -23.60 -28.44
C ARG A 102 -9.20 -24.41 -29.56
N LYS A 103 -9.93 -25.20 -30.32
CA LYS A 103 -9.42 -25.96 -31.46
C LYS A 103 -8.84 -25.05 -32.55
N LEU A 104 -9.51 -23.93 -32.85
CA LEU A 104 -9.06 -22.96 -33.83
C LEU A 104 -7.74 -22.29 -33.36
N ILE A 105 -7.66 -21.87 -32.11
CA ILE A 105 -6.48 -21.24 -31.54
C ILE A 105 -5.28 -22.21 -31.53
N HIS A 106 -5.49 -23.46 -31.14
CA HIS A 106 -4.44 -24.50 -31.22
C HIS A 106 -3.92 -24.73 -32.64
N GLN A 107 -4.74 -24.42 -33.66
CA GLN A 107 -4.30 -24.44 -35.06
C GLN A 107 -3.68 -23.12 -35.53
N GLY A 108 -3.52 -22.14 -34.63
CA GLY A 108 -3.05 -20.79 -34.96
C GLY A 108 -4.04 -19.96 -35.78
N LYS A 109 -5.33 -20.34 -35.77
CA LYS A 109 -6.39 -19.67 -36.54
C LYS A 109 -7.27 -18.81 -35.63
N TYR A 110 -7.35 -17.53 -35.94
CA TYR A 110 -8.19 -16.54 -35.21
C TYR A 110 -9.40 -16.11 -36.05
N SER A 111 -9.77 -16.90 -37.05
CA SER A 111 -10.94 -16.67 -37.88
C SER A 111 -11.56 -17.96 -38.39
N LYS A 112 -12.86 -17.92 -38.67
CA LYS A 112 -13.63 -19.03 -39.24
C LYS A 112 -14.66 -18.48 -40.21
N LYS A 113 -15.00 -19.22 -41.28
CA LYS A 113 -16.15 -18.92 -42.14
C LYS A 113 -17.43 -19.43 -41.50
N SER A 114 -18.44 -18.54 -41.41
CA SER A 114 -19.80 -18.89 -41.02
C SER A 114 -20.50 -19.68 -42.11
N ASN A 115 -21.62 -20.34 -41.76
CA ASN A 115 -22.50 -20.99 -42.72
C ASN A 115 -23.11 -20.01 -43.74
N SER A 116 -23.17 -18.72 -43.39
CA SER A 116 -23.59 -17.60 -44.26
C SER A 116 -22.47 -17.03 -45.13
N ASN A 117 -21.30 -17.69 -45.19
CA ASN A 117 -20.10 -17.28 -45.93
C ASN A 117 -19.45 -15.99 -45.42
N GLN A 118 -19.86 -15.46 -44.26
CA GLN A 118 -19.24 -14.34 -43.58
C GLN A 118 -17.99 -14.81 -42.83
N GLN A 119 -16.98 -13.92 -42.69
CA GLN A 119 -15.79 -14.23 -41.94
C GLN A 119 -15.95 -13.79 -40.48
N LEU A 120 -16.01 -14.77 -39.59
CA LEU A 120 -16.04 -14.58 -38.14
C LEU A 120 -14.59 -14.43 -37.65
N VAL A 121 -14.29 -13.32 -37.01
CA VAL A 121 -12.91 -12.99 -36.57
C VAL A 121 -12.89 -12.75 -35.07
N PHE A 122 -11.91 -13.32 -34.41
CA PHE A 122 -11.69 -13.15 -32.99
C PHE A 122 -10.67 -12.03 -32.75
N ASP A 123 -10.91 -11.24 -31.72
CA ASP A 123 -9.88 -10.35 -31.17
C ASP A 123 -8.83 -11.23 -30.47
N ARG A 124 -7.68 -11.38 -31.12
CA ARG A 124 -6.63 -12.29 -30.68
C ARG A 124 -6.17 -11.99 -29.26
N ASP A 125 -5.85 -10.73 -28.98
CA ASP A 125 -5.29 -10.32 -27.69
C ASP A 125 -6.30 -10.60 -26.56
N LYS A 126 -7.57 -10.32 -26.80
CA LYS A 126 -8.64 -10.57 -25.81
C LYS A 126 -8.91 -12.05 -25.58
N ILE A 127 -8.85 -12.84 -26.62
CA ILE A 127 -9.06 -14.29 -26.51
C ILE A 127 -7.89 -14.96 -25.81
N ASP A 128 -6.67 -14.58 -26.15
CA ASP A 128 -5.46 -15.10 -25.48
C ASP A 128 -5.47 -14.74 -23.98
N GLU A 129 -5.85 -13.51 -23.64
CA GLU A 129 -5.99 -13.07 -22.25
C GLU A 129 -7.15 -13.80 -21.51
N LEU A 130 -8.28 -14.01 -22.17
CA LEU A 130 -9.40 -14.78 -21.61
C LEU A 130 -8.95 -16.21 -21.27
N PHE A 131 -8.33 -16.91 -22.21
CA PHE A 131 -7.88 -18.29 -21.97
C PHE A 131 -6.72 -18.38 -21.00
N TYR A 132 -5.85 -17.39 -20.98
CA TYR A 132 -4.83 -17.27 -19.94
C TYR A 132 -5.46 -17.13 -18.55
N THR A 133 -6.42 -16.21 -18.39
CA THR A 133 -7.14 -15.99 -17.12
C THR A 133 -7.86 -17.26 -16.67
N LEU A 134 -8.60 -17.92 -17.58
CA LEU A 134 -9.30 -19.16 -17.27
C LEU A 134 -8.36 -20.33 -16.99
N GLY A 135 -7.18 -20.37 -17.61
CA GLY A 135 -6.16 -21.39 -17.36
C GLY A 135 -5.40 -21.19 -16.05
N ALA A 136 -5.31 -19.96 -15.58
CA ALA A 136 -4.67 -19.60 -14.33
C ALA A 136 -5.58 -19.76 -13.09
N THR A 137 -6.88 -20.09 -13.29
CA THR A 137 -7.85 -20.28 -12.21
C THR A 137 -8.04 -21.74 -11.87
N GLU A 138 -8.15 -22.05 -10.58
CA GLU A 138 -8.58 -23.38 -10.13
C GLU A 138 -10.08 -23.53 -10.39
N THR A 139 -10.44 -24.28 -11.42
CA THR A 139 -11.82 -24.46 -11.85
C THR A 139 -12.23 -25.93 -11.84
N GLU A 140 -13.34 -26.26 -11.17
CA GLU A 140 -14.03 -27.53 -11.43
C GLU A 140 -14.84 -27.41 -12.74
N GLN A 141 -14.48 -28.20 -13.74
CA GLN A 141 -15.18 -28.21 -15.01
C GLN A 141 -16.23 -29.33 -15.04
N ARG A 142 -17.44 -28.98 -15.44
CA ARG A 142 -18.53 -29.94 -15.69
C ARG A 142 -19.04 -29.75 -17.11
N ILE A 143 -19.22 -30.83 -17.84
CA ILE A 143 -19.81 -30.78 -19.17
C ILE A 143 -21.30 -31.09 -19.01
N SER A 144 -22.17 -30.14 -19.36
CA SER A 144 -23.61 -30.29 -19.38
C SER A 144 -24.14 -29.81 -20.72
N GLN A 145 -24.92 -30.66 -21.42
CA GLN A 145 -25.55 -30.31 -22.69
C GLN A 145 -24.62 -29.69 -23.75
N ASN A 146 -23.40 -30.22 -23.92
CA ASN A 146 -22.34 -29.69 -24.79
C ASN A 146 -21.74 -28.31 -24.38
N LYS A 147 -22.00 -27.84 -23.15
CA LYS A 147 -21.42 -26.62 -22.61
C LYS A 147 -20.45 -26.94 -21.47
N VAL A 148 -19.38 -26.17 -21.37
CA VAL A 148 -18.41 -26.26 -20.30
C VAL A 148 -18.81 -25.29 -19.18
N LEU A 149 -19.38 -25.85 -18.11
CA LEU A 149 -19.67 -25.09 -16.89
C LEU A 149 -18.44 -25.08 -16.00
N ARG A 150 -18.08 -23.90 -15.50
CA ARG A 150 -16.94 -23.71 -14.60
C ARG A 150 -17.43 -23.28 -13.23
N ARG A 151 -17.03 -24.03 -12.22
CA ARG A 151 -17.26 -23.67 -10.82
C ARG A 151 -15.97 -23.16 -10.21
N VAL A 152 -16.03 -21.98 -9.60
CA VAL A 152 -14.90 -21.28 -8.99
C VAL A 152 -15.24 -20.79 -7.59
N SER A 153 -14.23 -20.63 -6.75
CA SER A 153 -14.36 -19.96 -5.44
C SER A 153 -14.65 -18.46 -5.60
N GLY A 154 -15.08 -17.80 -4.51
CA GLY A 154 -15.27 -16.35 -4.50
C GLY A 154 -14.02 -15.58 -4.88
N ASN A 155 -12.85 -16.03 -4.43
CA ASN A 155 -11.56 -15.42 -4.78
C ASN A 155 -11.28 -15.49 -6.28
N GLU A 156 -11.48 -16.66 -6.88
CA GLU A 156 -11.30 -16.83 -8.32
C GLU A 156 -12.32 -16.05 -9.15
N ALA A 157 -13.57 -15.95 -8.67
CA ALA A 157 -14.60 -15.15 -9.33
C ALA A 157 -14.24 -13.66 -9.35
N LEU A 158 -13.68 -13.13 -8.25
CA LEU A 158 -13.19 -11.74 -8.18
C LEU A 158 -12.01 -11.50 -9.12
N TYR A 159 -11.08 -12.45 -9.23
CA TYR A 159 -9.96 -12.36 -10.16
C TYR A 159 -10.42 -12.38 -11.61
N ILE A 160 -11.36 -13.27 -11.97
CA ILE A 160 -11.94 -13.35 -13.30
C ILE A 160 -12.65 -12.03 -13.64
N GLU A 161 -13.45 -11.48 -12.71
CA GLU A 161 -14.13 -10.21 -12.92
C GLU A 161 -13.14 -9.06 -13.15
N ASP A 162 -12.13 -8.92 -12.30
CA ASP A 162 -11.12 -7.87 -12.43
C ASP A 162 -10.38 -7.97 -13.77
N SER A 163 -9.99 -9.18 -14.17
CA SER A 163 -9.30 -9.45 -15.43
C SER A 163 -10.18 -9.21 -16.67
N LEU A 164 -11.47 -9.56 -16.60
CA LEU A 164 -12.38 -9.52 -17.74
C LEU A 164 -13.34 -8.30 -17.74
N SER A 165 -13.33 -7.46 -16.72
CA SER A 165 -14.18 -6.24 -16.62
C SER A 165 -13.99 -5.31 -17.82
N LYS A 166 -12.76 -5.15 -18.27
CA LYS A 166 -12.43 -4.39 -19.49
C LYS A 166 -13.02 -4.95 -20.78
N PHE A 167 -13.49 -6.20 -20.75
CA PHE A 167 -14.21 -6.85 -21.85
C PHE A 167 -15.73 -6.81 -21.65
N GLY A 168 -16.21 -6.03 -20.66
CA GLY A 168 -17.64 -5.90 -20.36
C GLY A 168 -18.20 -7.04 -19.51
N PHE A 169 -17.32 -7.90 -18.95
CA PHE A 169 -17.73 -8.90 -17.97
C PHE A 169 -17.86 -8.26 -16.60
N ASN A 170 -19.04 -8.35 -16.02
CA ASN A 170 -19.30 -7.97 -14.65
C ASN A 170 -20.06 -9.11 -13.97
N LEU A 171 -19.66 -9.46 -12.76
CA LEU A 171 -20.49 -10.29 -11.90
C LEU A 171 -21.82 -9.56 -11.67
N PRO A 172 -22.95 -10.28 -11.64
CA PRO A 172 -24.24 -9.65 -11.38
C PRO A 172 -24.17 -8.86 -10.08
N GLU A 173 -24.79 -7.68 -10.08
CA GLU A 173 -24.95 -6.91 -8.84
C GLU A 173 -25.70 -7.79 -7.85
N LEU A 174 -24.98 -8.33 -6.88
CA LEU A 174 -25.59 -9.05 -5.77
C LEU A 174 -26.53 -8.05 -5.10
N ASN A 175 -27.82 -8.42 -4.98
CA ASN A 175 -28.84 -7.61 -4.31
C ASN A 175 -28.30 -7.18 -2.93
N ASN A 176 -27.74 -5.97 -2.87
CA ASN A 176 -27.01 -5.50 -1.72
C ASN A 176 -27.94 -4.61 -0.86
N PRO A 177 -28.39 -5.07 0.31
CA PRO A 177 -29.11 -4.24 1.25
C PRO A 177 -28.25 -3.13 1.89
N PHE A 178 -26.98 -3.00 1.42
CA PHE A 178 -25.95 -2.12 1.97
C PHE A 178 -26.48 -0.73 2.33
N ASN A 179 -27.16 -0.06 1.39
CA ASN A 179 -27.56 1.34 1.62
C ASN A 179 -28.52 1.52 2.79
N LYS A 180 -29.51 0.65 2.98
CA LYS A 180 -30.52 0.79 4.03
C LYS A 180 -29.98 0.46 5.43
N VAL A 181 -29.14 -0.57 5.56
CA VAL A 181 -28.56 -0.99 6.85
C VAL A 181 -27.46 -0.04 7.26
N PHE A 182 -26.64 0.41 6.32
CA PHE A 182 -25.56 1.36 6.55
C PHE A 182 -26.07 2.70 7.09
N GLU A 183 -27.07 3.31 6.44
CA GLU A 183 -27.62 4.62 6.87
C GLU A 183 -28.18 4.60 8.29
N LYS A 184 -28.71 3.46 8.73
CA LYS A 184 -29.26 3.31 10.08
C LYS A 184 -28.20 3.13 11.16
N ASN A 185 -27.11 2.43 10.86
CA ASN A 185 -26.15 1.96 11.86
C ASN A 185 -24.86 2.78 11.92
N PHE A 186 -24.61 3.66 10.95
CA PHE A 186 -23.39 4.46 10.86
C PHE A 186 -23.65 5.94 11.16
N ASN A 187 -22.97 6.47 12.17
CA ASN A 187 -23.06 7.88 12.54
C ASN A 187 -21.88 8.69 11.99
N GLY A 188 -21.94 9.08 10.72
CA GLY A 188 -20.90 9.88 10.10
C GLY A 188 -21.11 10.10 8.61
N ASN A 189 -20.33 11.03 8.04
CA ASN A 189 -20.34 11.31 6.61
C ASN A 189 -19.06 10.79 5.97
N LEU A 190 -19.18 9.87 5.00
CA LEU A 190 -18.08 9.38 4.22
C LEU A 190 -17.81 10.30 3.02
N LYS A 191 -16.54 10.53 2.72
CA LYS A 191 -16.12 11.15 1.45
C LYS A 191 -16.40 10.21 0.26
N PRO A 192 -16.54 10.72 -0.98
CA PRO A 192 -16.86 9.89 -2.14
C PRO A 192 -15.98 8.65 -2.26
N TYR A 193 -14.66 8.81 -2.25
CA TYR A 193 -13.73 7.69 -2.32
C TYR A 193 -13.87 6.68 -1.17
N GLN A 194 -14.26 7.13 0.04
CA GLN A 194 -14.50 6.24 1.17
C GLN A 194 -15.76 5.40 0.93
N LYS A 195 -16.82 5.99 0.36
CA LYS A 195 -18.03 5.25 -0.03
C LYS A 195 -17.71 4.18 -1.07
N GLU A 196 -16.95 4.54 -2.10
CA GLU A 196 -16.46 3.59 -3.12
C GLU A 196 -15.64 2.47 -2.47
N GLY A 197 -14.72 2.82 -1.54
CA GLY A 197 -13.94 1.84 -0.79
C GLY A 197 -14.79 0.88 0.03
N VAL A 198 -15.84 1.38 0.69
CA VAL A 198 -16.75 0.54 1.48
C VAL A 198 -17.56 -0.40 0.57
N LEU A 199 -18.04 0.08 -0.58
CA LEU A 199 -18.71 -0.77 -1.58
C LEU A 199 -17.77 -1.85 -2.12
N TRP A 200 -16.52 -1.48 -2.43
CA TRP A 200 -15.48 -2.41 -2.87
C TRP A 200 -15.22 -3.51 -1.81
N MET A 201 -15.08 -3.13 -0.54
CA MET A 201 -14.85 -4.05 0.58
C MET A 201 -16.08 -4.96 0.81
N ASN A 202 -17.28 -4.39 0.80
CA ASN A 202 -18.51 -5.16 0.99
C ASN A 202 -18.69 -6.25 -0.07
N LYS A 203 -18.35 -5.96 -1.32
CA LYS A 203 -18.37 -6.96 -2.39
C LYS A 203 -17.46 -8.15 -2.07
N ARG A 204 -16.26 -7.93 -1.49
CA ARG A 204 -15.34 -9.01 -1.11
C ARG A 204 -15.91 -9.85 0.03
N ILE A 205 -16.48 -9.21 1.04
CA ILE A 205 -17.15 -9.94 2.14
C ILE A 205 -18.29 -10.81 1.61
N MET A 206 -19.11 -10.31 0.70
CA MET A 206 -20.19 -11.10 0.08
C MET A 206 -19.67 -12.29 -0.73
N MET A 207 -18.44 -12.23 -1.23
CA MET A 207 -17.74 -13.33 -1.91
C MET A 207 -16.94 -14.23 -0.95
N ASN A 208 -17.15 -14.09 0.35
CA ASN A 208 -16.38 -14.79 1.40
C ASN A 208 -14.85 -14.64 1.24
N SER A 209 -14.43 -13.44 0.82
CA SER A 209 -13.04 -13.12 0.49
C SER A 209 -12.48 -12.07 1.44
N GLY A 210 -11.28 -12.31 1.96
CA GLY A 210 -10.51 -11.31 2.69
C GLY A 210 -9.82 -10.31 1.75
N PHE A 211 -9.30 -9.24 2.32
CA PHE A 211 -8.63 -8.20 1.53
C PHE A 211 -7.63 -7.38 2.37
N VAL A 212 -6.81 -6.62 1.67
CA VAL A 212 -5.87 -5.66 2.25
C VAL A 212 -6.32 -4.24 1.91
N LEU A 213 -6.68 -3.44 2.91
CA LEU A 213 -6.93 -2.01 2.73
C LEU A 213 -5.61 -1.25 2.93
N ALA A 214 -5.00 -0.89 1.81
CA ALA A 214 -3.66 -0.34 1.70
C ALA A 214 -3.65 1.17 1.40
N ASP A 215 -4.74 1.86 1.64
CA ASP A 215 -4.85 3.32 1.48
C ASP A 215 -3.74 4.06 2.20
N GLU A 216 -3.23 5.13 1.61
CA GLU A 216 -2.23 6.01 2.24
C GLU A 216 -2.71 6.47 3.62
N MET A 217 -1.77 6.66 4.54
CA MET A 217 -2.10 7.11 5.89
C MET A 217 -2.88 8.43 5.88
N GLY A 218 -3.89 8.53 6.76
CA GLY A 218 -4.73 9.73 6.84
C GLY A 218 -5.94 9.74 5.91
N LEU A 219 -6.14 8.72 5.05
CA LEU A 219 -7.33 8.56 4.21
C LEU A 219 -8.54 7.96 4.96
N GLY A 220 -8.40 7.67 6.26
CA GLY A 220 -9.51 7.19 7.08
C GLY A 220 -9.82 5.70 6.92
N LYS A 221 -8.80 4.85 6.92
CA LYS A 221 -8.97 3.37 6.92
C LYS A 221 -9.91 2.91 8.04
N THR A 222 -9.69 3.40 9.26
CA THR A 222 -10.53 3.07 10.43
C THR A 222 -12.01 3.38 10.18
N VAL A 223 -12.31 4.57 9.67
CA VAL A 223 -13.70 5.00 9.38
C VAL A 223 -14.34 4.13 8.29
N GLN A 224 -13.58 3.77 7.26
CA GLN A 224 -14.06 2.87 6.19
C GLN A 224 -14.37 1.47 6.72
N ILE A 225 -13.52 0.91 7.60
CA ILE A 225 -13.78 -0.38 8.24
C ILE A 225 -15.00 -0.31 9.17
N LEU A 226 -15.15 0.76 9.95
CA LEU A 226 -16.34 0.94 10.79
C LEU A 226 -17.62 1.09 9.95
N ALA A 227 -17.53 1.75 8.82
CA ALA A 227 -18.63 1.84 7.87
C ALA A 227 -19.00 0.47 7.26
N LEU A 228 -17.99 -0.35 6.95
CA LEU A 228 -18.19 -1.73 6.52
C LEU A 228 -18.88 -2.57 7.62
N ILE A 229 -18.39 -2.48 8.86
CA ILE A 229 -18.97 -3.16 10.03
C ILE A 229 -20.43 -2.71 10.25
N ALA A 230 -20.75 -1.43 10.04
CA ALA A 230 -22.11 -0.93 10.13
C ALA A 230 -23.08 -1.57 9.13
N SER A 231 -22.58 -2.10 8.03
CA SER A 231 -23.39 -2.80 7.02
C SER A 231 -23.66 -4.27 7.35
N MET A 232 -22.97 -4.82 8.37
CA MET A 232 -23.15 -6.21 8.82
C MET A 232 -24.30 -6.33 9.83
N ASN A 233 -24.83 -7.53 10.01
CA ASN A 233 -25.82 -7.82 11.05
C ASN A 233 -25.14 -8.07 12.40
N LEU A 234 -24.90 -6.99 13.15
CA LEU A 234 -24.15 -7.04 14.41
C LEU A 234 -24.83 -7.80 15.56
N ASP A 235 -26.12 -8.13 15.42
CA ASP A 235 -26.83 -8.93 16.43
C ASP A 235 -26.37 -10.40 16.41
N GLU A 236 -25.90 -10.88 15.25
CA GLU A 236 -25.47 -12.27 15.04
C GLU A 236 -23.96 -12.40 14.86
N GLU A 237 -23.26 -11.29 14.57
CA GLU A 237 -21.87 -11.27 14.17
C GLU A 237 -20.93 -10.84 15.29
N LYS A 238 -19.82 -11.55 15.44
CA LYS A 238 -18.73 -11.15 16.35
C LYS A 238 -17.50 -10.72 15.57
N ILE A 239 -16.98 -9.57 15.92
CA ILE A 239 -15.85 -8.94 15.23
C ILE A 239 -14.67 -8.79 16.18
N LEU A 240 -13.50 -9.23 15.75
CA LEU A 240 -12.24 -9.03 16.46
C LEU A 240 -11.38 -7.99 15.74
N ILE A 241 -10.99 -6.95 16.46
CA ILE A 241 -10.04 -5.94 15.98
C ILE A 241 -8.72 -6.16 16.73
N ILE A 242 -7.67 -6.52 16.00
CA ILE A 242 -6.32 -6.69 16.53
C ILE A 242 -5.49 -5.48 16.09
N CYS A 243 -4.96 -4.75 17.05
CA CYS A 243 -4.21 -3.54 16.78
C CYS A 243 -2.99 -3.39 17.71
N PRO A 244 -2.02 -2.53 17.39
CA PRO A 244 -0.98 -2.10 18.34
C PRO A 244 -1.60 -1.57 19.64
N THR A 245 -0.95 -1.83 20.77
CA THR A 245 -1.43 -1.42 22.11
C THR A 245 -1.77 0.07 22.19
N SER A 246 -1.01 0.91 21.50
CA SER A 246 -1.24 2.37 21.44
C SER A 246 -2.53 2.78 20.72
N LEU A 247 -3.14 1.88 19.94
CA LEU A 247 -4.35 2.16 19.16
C LEU A 247 -5.65 1.66 19.82
N ILE A 248 -5.59 0.91 20.91
CA ILE A 248 -6.77 0.34 21.59
C ILE A 248 -7.80 1.44 21.90
N HIS A 249 -7.36 2.51 22.56
CA HIS A 249 -8.26 3.60 22.97
C HIS A 249 -8.76 4.39 21.77
N ASN A 250 -7.95 4.54 20.73
CA ASN A 250 -8.37 5.18 19.50
C ASN A 250 -9.49 4.37 18.82
N TRP A 251 -9.29 3.06 18.62
CA TRP A 251 -10.32 2.18 18.08
C TRP A 251 -11.59 2.21 18.90
N LYS A 252 -11.48 2.11 20.26
CA LYS A 252 -12.66 2.23 21.15
C LYS A 252 -13.39 3.56 20.97
N GLY A 253 -12.65 4.66 20.88
CA GLY A 253 -13.21 6.00 20.68
C GLY A 253 -13.92 6.15 19.33
N GLU A 254 -13.31 5.67 18.26
CA GLU A 254 -13.86 5.70 16.91
C GLU A 254 -15.11 4.80 16.79
N VAL A 255 -15.08 3.57 17.35
CA VAL A 255 -16.24 2.69 17.39
C VAL A 255 -17.41 3.38 18.10
N LYS A 256 -17.20 3.96 19.29
CA LYS A 256 -18.25 4.68 20.03
C LYS A 256 -18.82 5.88 19.27
N LYS A 257 -17.97 6.55 18.49
CA LYS A 257 -18.35 7.72 17.71
C LYS A 257 -19.19 7.37 16.49
N PHE A 258 -18.79 6.33 15.75
CA PHE A 258 -19.35 5.99 14.45
C PHE A 258 -20.37 4.84 14.49
N LEU A 259 -20.30 3.97 15.49
CA LEU A 259 -21.18 2.82 15.67
C LEU A 259 -21.89 2.89 17.03
N PRO A 260 -23.04 3.56 17.16
CA PRO A 260 -23.70 3.78 18.47
C PRO A 260 -24.38 2.53 19.06
N GLY A 261 -24.52 1.44 18.31
CA GLY A 261 -25.32 0.26 18.71
C GLY A 261 -24.54 -0.85 19.40
N PRO A 262 -23.40 -1.35 18.84
CA PRO A 262 -22.77 -2.58 19.29
C PRO A 262 -22.08 -2.46 20.65
N THR A 263 -22.08 -3.59 21.39
CA THR A 263 -21.30 -3.74 22.62
C THR A 263 -19.81 -3.84 22.30
N ILE A 264 -18.98 -3.16 23.11
CA ILE A 264 -17.53 -3.10 22.90
C ILE A 264 -16.79 -3.63 24.11
N GLN A 265 -15.90 -4.58 23.90
CA GLN A 265 -15.02 -5.14 24.92
C GLN A 265 -13.54 -4.92 24.56
N ILE A 266 -12.75 -4.43 25.53
CA ILE A 266 -11.29 -4.46 25.41
C ILE A 266 -10.81 -5.77 26.03
N TYR A 267 -10.21 -6.64 25.22
CA TYR A 267 -9.59 -7.87 25.69
C TYR A 267 -8.07 -7.72 25.72
N HIS A 268 -7.59 -7.06 26.78
CA HIS A 268 -6.16 -6.73 26.97
C HIS A 268 -5.87 -6.48 28.46
N GLY A 269 -4.63 -6.68 28.90
CA GLY A 269 -4.21 -6.45 30.28
C GLY A 269 -4.15 -7.72 31.12
N ILE A 270 -3.89 -7.59 32.41
CA ILE A 270 -3.66 -8.72 33.33
C ILE A 270 -4.97 -9.45 33.67
N GLU A 271 -6.07 -8.72 33.80
CA GLU A 271 -7.37 -9.25 34.23
C GLU A 271 -8.15 -9.96 33.10
N ARG A 272 -7.62 -10.00 31.86
CA ARG A 272 -8.33 -10.52 30.69
C ARG A 272 -8.70 -12.01 30.77
N GLY A 273 -7.94 -12.81 31.54
CA GLY A 273 -8.18 -14.26 31.69
C GLY A 273 -9.50 -14.64 32.36
N GLU A 274 -10.12 -13.71 33.10
CA GLU A 274 -11.41 -13.90 33.80
C GLU A 274 -12.59 -13.39 32.95
N ILE A 275 -12.33 -12.73 31.83
CA ILE A 275 -13.34 -12.04 31.04
C ILE A 275 -13.86 -12.97 29.93
N ARG A 276 -15.16 -13.28 29.98
CA ARG A 276 -15.85 -13.97 28.89
C ARG A 276 -15.99 -13.03 27.67
N ILE A 277 -15.79 -13.59 26.47
CA ILE A 277 -15.90 -12.85 25.20
C ILE A 277 -17.34 -12.93 24.71
N ASP A 278 -18.16 -11.95 25.09
CA ASP A 278 -19.60 -11.91 24.75
C ASP A 278 -20.02 -10.68 23.94
N SER A 279 -19.13 -9.72 23.72
CA SER A 279 -19.46 -8.47 23.00
C SER A 279 -19.40 -8.65 21.48
N ASN A 280 -20.17 -7.80 20.76
CA ASN A 280 -20.18 -7.78 19.30
C ASN A 280 -18.81 -7.38 18.73
N ILE A 281 -18.15 -6.39 19.35
CA ILE A 281 -16.84 -5.92 18.93
C ILE A 281 -15.83 -6.11 20.06
N VAL A 282 -14.81 -6.90 19.80
CA VAL A 282 -13.69 -7.16 20.70
C VAL A 282 -12.44 -6.48 20.16
N ILE A 283 -11.78 -5.68 20.98
CA ILE A 283 -10.52 -5.00 20.62
C ILE A 283 -9.39 -5.64 21.43
N SER A 284 -8.39 -6.15 20.76
CA SER A 284 -7.23 -6.82 21.37
C SER A 284 -5.92 -6.37 20.72
N THR A 285 -4.80 -6.94 21.21
CA THR A 285 -3.47 -6.63 20.70
C THR A 285 -2.75 -7.87 20.18
N TYR A 286 -1.71 -7.65 19.35
CA TYR A 286 -0.86 -8.74 18.88
C TYR A 286 -0.19 -9.51 20.02
N GLY A 287 0.23 -8.83 21.11
CA GLY A 287 0.78 -9.48 22.28
C GLY A 287 -0.24 -10.38 23.00
N THR A 288 -1.49 -9.93 23.10
CA THR A 288 -2.59 -10.71 23.67
C THR A 288 -2.96 -11.90 22.77
N LEU A 289 -2.99 -11.68 21.44
CA LEU A 289 -3.21 -12.76 20.48
C LEU A 289 -2.19 -13.89 20.66
N LEU A 290 -0.91 -13.55 20.81
CA LEU A 290 0.15 -14.54 21.01
C LEU A 290 -0.06 -15.43 22.25
N SER A 291 -0.56 -14.86 23.35
CA SER A 291 -0.77 -15.60 24.59
C SER A 291 -2.09 -16.37 24.62
N ASP A 292 -3.13 -15.85 23.99
CA ASP A 292 -4.51 -16.27 24.23
C ASP A 292 -5.25 -16.73 22.95
N VAL A 293 -4.53 -17.13 21.89
CA VAL A 293 -5.13 -17.55 20.62
C VAL A 293 -6.16 -18.66 20.77
N THR A 294 -5.92 -19.61 21.69
CA THR A 294 -6.84 -20.72 22.00
C THR A 294 -8.14 -20.26 22.66
N VAL A 295 -8.10 -19.17 23.42
CA VAL A 295 -9.28 -18.55 24.03
C VAL A 295 -10.07 -17.77 22.99
N LEU A 296 -9.36 -17.02 22.15
CA LEU A 296 -9.96 -16.24 21.07
C LEU A 296 -10.67 -17.14 20.05
N ASN A 297 -10.10 -18.29 19.70
CA ASN A 297 -10.73 -19.26 18.79
C ASN A 297 -12.08 -19.81 19.29
N LYS A 298 -12.27 -19.89 20.61
CA LYS A 298 -13.56 -20.34 21.16
C LYS A 298 -14.71 -19.34 20.92
N ALA A 299 -14.38 -18.08 20.66
CA ALA A 299 -15.39 -17.03 20.46
C ALA A 299 -16.04 -17.05 19.07
N LYS A 300 -15.43 -17.72 18.09
CA LYS A 300 -15.86 -17.82 16.68
C LYS A 300 -16.19 -16.45 16.08
N PHE A 301 -15.19 -15.80 15.53
CA PHE A 301 -15.34 -14.48 14.93
C PHE A 301 -15.77 -14.58 13.45
N SER A 302 -16.76 -13.82 13.05
CA SER A 302 -17.15 -13.70 11.65
C SER A 302 -16.13 -12.86 10.88
N LEU A 303 -15.58 -11.84 11.54
CA LEU A 303 -14.62 -10.93 10.94
C LEU A 303 -13.45 -10.65 11.88
N VAL A 304 -12.23 -10.76 11.36
CA VAL A 304 -11.01 -10.32 12.03
C VAL A 304 -10.39 -9.17 11.25
N VAL A 305 -10.17 -8.05 11.90
CA VAL A 305 -9.48 -6.88 11.36
C VAL A 305 -8.10 -6.78 12.02
N ALA A 306 -7.05 -7.01 11.25
CA ALA A 306 -5.66 -6.88 11.69
C ALA A 306 -5.08 -5.53 11.25
N ASP A 307 -4.96 -4.59 12.18
CA ASP A 307 -4.46 -3.24 11.92
C ASP A 307 -2.94 -3.17 12.02
N GLU A 308 -2.31 -2.45 11.12
CA GLU A 308 -0.86 -2.29 10.98
C GLU A 308 -0.14 -3.61 10.60
N ALA A 309 -0.22 -3.97 9.31
CA ALA A 309 0.29 -5.23 8.76
C ALA A 309 1.80 -5.46 8.99
N THR A 310 2.57 -4.42 9.34
CA THR A 310 3.99 -4.53 9.69
C THR A 310 4.27 -5.51 10.84
N TYR A 311 3.28 -5.80 11.66
CA TYR A 311 3.40 -6.75 12.78
C TYR A 311 3.39 -8.22 12.37
N PHE A 312 2.88 -8.55 11.17
CA PHE A 312 2.70 -9.94 10.72
C PHE A 312 3.09 -10.19 9.25
N LYS A 313 3.74 -9.22 8.60
CA LYS A 313 4.22 -9.36 7.22
C LYS A 313 5.33 -10.43 7.05
N ASN A 314 6.01 -10.83 8.11
CA ASN A 314 7.01 -11.90 8.09
C ASN A 314 6.39 -13.20 8.65
N ASP A 315 6.28 -14.22 7.80
CA ASP A 315 5.71 -15.53 8.11
C ASP A 315 6.49 -16.35 9.15
N SER A 316 7.77 -16.06 9.34
CA SER A 316 8.58 -16.73 10.38
C SER A 316 8.21 -16.29 11.79
N THR A 317 7.49 -15.18 11.95
CA THR A 317 7.17 -14.61 13.26
C THR A 317 6.06 -15.38 13.98
N LYS A 318 6.13 -15.39 15.31
CA LYS A 318 5.07 -15.95 16.15
C LYS A 318 3.73 -15.25 15.93
N THR A 319 3.78 -13.93 15.62
CA THR A 319 2.58 -13.12 15.38
C THR A 319 1.84 -13.58 14.12
N PHE A 320 2.57 -13.83 13.04
CA PHE A 320 2.00 -14.36 11.80
C PHE A 320 1.29 -15.70 12.08
N LYS A 321 2.00 -16.65 12.69
CA LYS A 321 1.47 -18.00 13.00
C LYS A 321 0.23 -17.95 13.89
N ALA A 322 0.20 -17.05 14.88
CA ALA A 322 -0.96 -16.88 15.74
C ALA A 322 -2.16 -16.29 14.98
N LEU A 323 -1.93 -15.32 14.09
CA LEU A 323 -2.99 -14.73 13.27
C LEU A 323 -3.48 -15.70 12.19
N GLU A 324 -2.60 -16.48 11.60
CA GLU A 324 -2.93 -17.54 10.65
C GLU A 324 -3.83 -18.59 11.28
N SER A 325 -3.49 -19.06 12.50
CA SER A 325 -4.23 -20.09 13.25
C SER A 325 -5.54 -19.59 13.88
N LEU A 326 -5.83 -18.30 13.81
CA LEU A 326 -7.06 -17.74 14.35
C LEU A 326 -8.24 -18.13 13.44
N ASP A 327 -9.26 -18.76 14.06
CA ASP A 327 -10.47 -19.21 13.37
C ASP A 327 -11.42 -18.02 13.15
N ALA A 328 -11.67 -17.67 11.89
CA ALA A 328 -12.56 -16.60 11.48
C ALA A 328 -13.04 -16.83 10.05
N ASN A 329 -14.28 -16.44 9.75
CA ASN A 329 -14.81 -16.57 8.39
C ASN A 329 -14.01 -15.68 7.41
N ILE A 330 -13.76 -14.44 7.79
CA ILE A 330 -13.03 -13.47 6.96
C ILE A 330 -11.97 -12.75 7.77
N LYS A 331 -10.78 -12.61 7.19
CA LYS A 331 -9.69 -11.81 7.77
C LYS A 331 -9.36 -10.63 6.85
N ILE A 332 -9.19 -9.45 7.44
CA ILE A 332 -8.85 -8.21 6.74
C ILE A 332 -7.55 -7.66 7.31
N ALA A 333 -6.67 -7.21 6.45
CA ALA A 333 -5.44 -6.54 6.84
C ALA A 333 -5.50 -5.03 6.51
N LEU A 334 -5.05 -4.20 7.45
CA LEU A 334 -4.89 -2.76 7.21
C LEU A 334 -3.40 -2.41 7.19
N SER A 335 -2.99 -1.66 6.18
CA SER A 335 -1.61 -1.19 6.06
C SER A 335 -1.57 0.19 5.40
N GLY A 336 -0.63 1.04 5.84
CA GLY A 336 -0.28 2.24 5.08
C GLY A 336 0.79 1.96 4.00
N THR A 337 1.50 0.82 4.16
CA THR A 337 2.64 0.41 3.35
C THR A 337 2.59 -1.12 3.16
N PRO A 338 1.81 -1.62 2.22
CA PRO A 338 1.60 -3.07 2.06
C PRO A 338 2.86 -3.82 1.61
N ILE A 339 3.74 -3.16 0.90
CA ILE A 339 5.03 -3.71 0.42
C ILE A 339 6.11 -2.72 0.84
N GLU A 340 6.89 -3.06 1.87
CA GLU A 340 7.97 -2.21 2.34
C GLU A 340 9.35 -2.73 1.95
N ASN A 341 9.56 -4.04 2.06
CA ASN A 341 10.90 -4.61 1.99
C ASN A 341 11.04 -5.73 0.97
N GLU A 342 10.08 -6.65 0.86
CA GLU A 342 10.21 -7.84 0.03
C GLU A 342 8.86 -8.27 -0.56
N VAL A 343 8.90 -8.95 -1.70
CA VAL A 343 7.70 -9.57 -2.30
C VAL A 343 7.20 -10.75 -1.44
N SER A 344 8.06 -11.33 -0.60
CA SER A 344 7.67 -12.31 0.43
C SER A 344 6.69 -11.74 1.45
N ASP A 345 6.78 -10.43 1.77
CA ASP A 345 5.82 -9.73 2.63
C ASP A 345 4.41 -9.80 2.02
N LEU A 346 4.31 -9.71 0.70
CA LEU A 346 3.06 -9.77 -0.04
C LEU A 346 2.41 -11.17 0.07
N TRP A 347 3.20 -12.25 -0.11
CA TRP A 347 2.69 -13.61 0.10
C TRP A 347 2.12 -13.79 1.51
N SER A 348 2.85 -13.31 2.51
CA SER A 348 2.41 -13.41 3.91
C SER A 348 1.09 -12.67 4.15
N LEU A 349 0.93 -11.46 3.61
CA LEU A 349 -0.32 -10.71 3.71
C LEU A 349 -1.48 -11.42 3.03
N MET A 350 -1.25 -11.91 1.80
CA MET A 350 -2.27 -12.62 1.03
C MET A 350 -2.66 -13.94 1.71
N ASN A 351 -1.70 -14.67 2.28
CA ASN A 351 -1.97 -15.93 2.98
C ASN A 351 -2.81 -15.73 4.27
N ILE A 352 -2.68 -14.59 4.94
CA ILE A 352 -3.53 -14.25 6.09
C ILE A 352 -4.96 -13.93 5.64
N VAL A 353 -5.13 -13.12 4.60
CA VAL A 353 -6.48 -12.68 4.18
C VAL A 353 -7.19 -13.70 3.32
N ASN A 354 -6.47 -14.41 2.45
CA ASN A 354 -6.99 -15.45 1.56
C ASN A 354 -6.03 -16.65 1.57
N PRO A 355 -6.14 -17.56 2.56
CA PRO A 355 -5.29 -18.73 2.67
C PRO A 355 -5.26 -19.54 1.35
N ASP A 356 -4.10 -20.09 1.03
CA ASP A 356 -3.82 -20.94 -0.15
C ASP A 356 -4.03 -20.29 -1.54
N TYR A 357 -4.56 -19.06 -1.62
CA TYR A 357 -4.85 -18.39 -2.89
C TYR A 357 -3.61 -18.20 -3.80
N LEU A 358 -2.44 -17.94 -3.22
CA LEU A 358 -1.16 -17.85 -3.94
C LEU A 358 -0.33 -19.14 -3.85
N GLY A 359 -0.94 -20.24 -3.38
CA GLY A 359 -0.26 -21.51 -3.15
C GLY A 359 0.72 -21.49 -1.98
N THR A 360 1.54 -22.54 -1.86
CA THR A 360 2.56 -22.60 -0.80
C THR A 360 3.66 -21.58 -1.03
N LYS A 361 4.38 -21.19 0.02
CA LYS A 361 5.49 -20.24 -0.07
C LYS A 361 6.58 -20.70 -1.02
N GLU A 362 6.85 -22.00 -1.05
CA GLU A 362 7.83 -22.63 -1.95
C GLU A 362 7.37 -22.50 -3.40
N SER A 363 6.13 -22.88 -3.71
CA SER A 363 5.58 -22.76 -5.07
C SER A 363 5.50 -21.30 -5.52
N PHE A 364 5.15 -20.38 -4.63
CA PHE A 364 5.14 -18.96 -4.90
C PHE A 364 6.54 -18.42 -5.26
N LYS A 365 7.56 -18.82 -4.48
CA LYS A 365 8.94 -18.46 -4.76
C LYS A 365 9.41 -19.04 -6.07
N ASP A 366 9.14 -20.31 -6.34
CA ASP A 366 9.53 -20.97 -7.58
C ASP A 366 8.87 -20.36 -8.81
N TYR A 367 7.63 -19.90 -8.70
CA TYR A 367 6.90 -19.32 -9.82
C TYR A 367 7.25 -17.85 -10.05
N TYR A 368 7.41 -17.06 -8.98
CA TYR A 368 7.56 -15.60 -9.07
C TYR A 368 8.97 -15.08 -8.74
N PHE A 369 9.97 -15.94 -8.34
CA PHE A 369 11.29 -15.50 -7.87
C PHE A 369 12.49 -16.24 -8.51
N ARG A 370 12.31 -17.00 -9.57
CA ARG A 370 13.47 -17.55 -10.31
C ARG A 370 14.34 -16.42 -10.84
N GLU A 371 15.67 -16.60 -10.85
CA GLU A 371 16.71 -15.58 -11.14
C GLU A 371 16.58 -14.80 -12.47
N ASN A 372 15.63 -15.15 -13.33
CA ASN A 372 15.31 -14.48 -14.59
C ASN A 372 13.82 -14.13 -14.68
N LEU A 373 13.29 -13.40 -13.69
CA LEU A 373 11.92 -12.90 -13.74
C LEU A 373 11.70 -12.02 -14.97
N ASN A 374 10.94 -12.53 -15.95
CA ASN A 374 10.41 -11.70 -17.02
C ASN A 374 9.43 -10.69 -16.41
N ASP A 375 9.30 -9.55 -17.04
CA ASP A 375 8.27 -8.56 -16.71
C ASP A 375 6.86 -9.16 -16.73
N GLU A 376 6.65 -10.23 -17.48
CA GLU A 376 5.42 -11.02 -17.55
C GLU A 376 5.04 -11.67 -16.20
N SER A 377 5.96 -12.27 -15.47
CA SER A 377 5.67 -12.89 -14.15
C SER A 377 5.28 -11.85 -13.10
N LYS A 378 5.91 -10.68 -13.14
CA LYS A 378 5.57 -9.54 -12.27
C LYS A 378 4.19 -8.98 -12.61
N PHE A 379 3.89 -8.86 -13.90
CA PHE A 379 2.59 -8.43 -14.41
C PHE A 379 1.50 -9.40 -13.94
N ASN A 380 1.73 -10.70 -14.08
CA ASN A 380 0.80 -11.74 -13.67
C ASN A 380 0.53 -11.72 -12.16
N LEU A 381 1.56 -11.54 -11.34
CA LEU A 381 1.39 -11.41 -9.89
C LEU A 381 0.53 -10.18 -9.53
N ARG A 382 0.81 -9.02 -10.15
CA ARG A 382 0.02 -7.81 -9.93
C ARG A 382 -1.45 -8.03 -10.28
N HIS A 383 -1.73 -8.63 -11.43
CA HIS A 383 -3.10 -8.96 -11.82
C HIS A 383 -3.77 -9.94 -10.86
N ARG A 384 -3.02 -10.95 -10.37
CA ARG A 384 -3.55 -11.96 -9.46
C ARG A 384 -3.98 -11.37 -8.11
N ILE A 385 -3.28 -10.35 -7.61
CA ILE A 385 -3.54 -9.73 -6.30
C ILE A 385 -4.39 -8.46 -6.38
N SER A 386 -4.51 -7.82 -7.54
CA SER A 386 -5.25 -6.54 -7.69
C SER A 386 -6.68 -6.58 -7.14
N PRO A 387 -7.44 -7.67 -7.27
CA PRO A 387 -8.79 -7.75 -6.72
C PRO A 387 -8.86 -7.65 -5.21
N PHE A 388 -7.77 -7.93 -4.49
CA PHE A 388 -7.73 -8.05 -3.03
C PHE A 388 -7.00 -6.92 -2.32
N ILE A 389 -6.40 -5.99 -3.06
CA ILE A 389 -5.64 -4.87 -2.49
C ILE A 389 -6.22 -3.55 -2.97
N LEU A 390 -6.82 -2.79 -2.06
CA LEU A 390 -7.27 -1.43 -2.36
C LEU A 390 -6.24 -0.43 -1.86
N ARG A 391 -5.59 0.29 -2.80
CA ARG A 391 -4.60 1.31 -2.50
C ARG A 391 -4.89 2.60 -3.23
N ARG A 392 -5.06 3.69 -2.48
CA ARG A 392 -5.25 5.05 -3.02
C ARG A 392 -4.27 6.00 -2.37
N LEU A 393 -3.80 6.97 -3.13
CA LEU A 393 -2.89 8.01 -2.66
C LEU A 393 -3.68 9.29 -2.35
N LYS A 394 -3.22 10.09 -1.39
CA LYS A 394 -3.85 11.36 -1.01
C LYS A 394 -4.00 12.30 -2.20
N ARG A 395 -2.96 12.41 -3.03
CA ARG A 395 -2.94 13.27 -4.22
C ARG A 395 -4.04 12.94 -5.23
N ASP A 396 -4.49 11.69 -5.28
CA ASP A 396 -5.47 11.21 -6.25
C ASP A 396 -6.91 11.47 -5.77
N VAL A 397 -7.16 11.37 -4.45
CA VAL A 397 -8.52 11.39 -3.87
C VAL A 397 -8.84 12.60 -3.01
N LEU A 398 -7.84 13.37 -2.53
CA LEU A 398 -8.00 14.54 -1.67
C LEU A 398 -7.44 15.80 -2.33
N LYS A 399 -8.11 16.29 -3.38
CA LYS A 399 -7.71 17.52 -4.09
C LYS A 399 -7.78 18.78 -3.20
N GLU A 400 -8.53 18.73 -2.11
CA GLU A 400 -8.71 19.82 -1.15
C GLU A 400 -7.66 19.86 -0.03
N LEU A 401 -6.81 18.81 0.09
CA LEU A 401 -5.77 18.78 1.11
C LEU A 401 -4.65 19.75 0.71
N PRO A 402 -4.25 20.70 1.58
CA PRO A 402 -3.15 21.59 1.30
C PRO A 402 -1.85 20.84 0.98
N ASP A 403 -1.00 21.46 0.18
CA ASP A 403 0.29 20.88 -0.18
C ASP A 403 1.21 20.69 1.03
N LYS A 404 2.14 19.75 0.91
CA LYS A 404 3.28 19.62 1.81
C LYS A 404 4.56 20.09 1.13
N VAL A 405 5.32 20.91 1.82
CA VAL A 405 6.59 21.46 1.34
C VAL A 405 7.73 20.86 2.16
N GLU A 406 8.57 20.03 1.53
CA GLU A 406 9.72 19.39 2.18
C GLU A 406 11.00 20.17 1.87
N LYS A 407 11.75 20.54 2.90
CA LYS A 407 13.03 21.26 2.81
C LYS A 407 14.09 20.58 3.65
N THR A 408 15.26 20.35 3.07
CA THR A 408 16.44 19.90 3.83
C THR A 408 17.26 21.10 4.23
N ILE A 409 17.59 21.17 5.52
CA ILE A 409 18.49 22.19 6.09
C ILE A 409 19.80 21.49 6.46
N TYR A 410 20.87 21.91 5.85
CA TYR A 410 22.20 21.38 6.11
C TYR A 410 22.85 22.12 7.28
N CYS A 411 23.43 21.34 8.21
CA CYS A 411 24.07 21.82 9.40
C CYS A 411 25.57 21.39 9.38
N ASP A 412 26.48 22.31 9.65
CA ASP A 412 27.89 21.98 9.75
C ASP A 412 28.27 21.60 11.19
N LEU A 413 29.14 20.60 11.36
CA LEU A 413 29.71 20.25 12.65
C LEU A 413 30.67 21.36 13.10
N SER A 414 30.66 21.70 14.40
CA SER A 414 31.74 22.48 15.02
C SER A 414 33.08 21.76 14.90
N LEU A 415 34.18 22.45 15.14
CA LEU A 415 35.49 21.81 15.10
C LEU A 415 35.60 20.66 16.10
N GLU A 416 35.06 20.82 17.28
CA GLU A 416 35.06 19.78 18.32
C GLU A 416 34.19 18.57 17.93
N GLU A 417 32.99 18.82 17.38
CA GLU A 417 32.11 17.75 16.86
C GLU A 417 32.79 16.99 15.73
N ARG A 418 33.47 17.72 14.83
CA ARG A 418 34.19 17.15 13.68
C ARG A 418 35.34 16.26 14.11
N ASP A 419 36.13 16.69 15.11
CA ASP A 419 37.24 15.90 15.64
C ASP A 419 36.76 14.58 16.26
N VAL A 420 35.73 14.65 17.09
CA VAL A 420 35.12 13.44 17.68
C VAL A 420 34.55 12.50 16.59
N TYR A 421 33.86 13.07 15.57
CA TYR A 421 33.33 12.32 14.46
C TYR A 421 34.43 11.59 13.67
N ASN A 422 35.52 12.30 13.32
CA ASN A 422 36.63 11.75 12.56
C ASN A 422 37.35 10.63 13.33
N ASN A 423 37.58 10.81 14.64
CA ASN A 423 38.22 9.80 15.49
C ASN A 423 37.38 8.49 15.53
N LEU A 424 36.06 8.61 15.63
CA LEU A 424 35.17 7.44 15.55
C LEU A 424 35.19 6.81 14.16
N LEU A 425 35.24 7.59 13.09
CA LEU A 425 35.28 7.09 11.72
C LEU A 425 36.57 6.32 11.43
N ILE A 426 37.74 6.82 11.89
CA ILE A 426 39.02 6.15 11.75
C ILE A 426 39.00 4.80 12.45
N SER A 427 38.56 4.76 13.72
CA SER A 427 38.42 3.50 14.46
C SER A 427 37.48 2.52 13.77
N GLY A 428 36.49 3.03 13.05
CA GLY A 428 35.52 2.21 12.27
C GLY A 428 36.09 1.64 10.98
N LYS A 429 36.95 2.38 10.28
CA LYS A 429 37.59 1.90 9.06
C LYS A 429 38.52 0.71 9.34
N GLU A 430 39.19 0.69 10.49
CA GLU A 430 39.99 -0.45 10.93
C GLU A 430 39.12 -1.70 11.17
N LEU A 431 37.94 -1.53 11.76
CA LEU A 431 36.96 -2.62 11.96
C LEU A 431 36.47 -3.19 10.63
N ILE A 432 36.17 -2.33 9.66
CA ILE A 432 35.65 -2.75 8.33
C ILE A 432 36.74 -3.47 7.50
N SER A 433 37.99 -3.03 7.58
CA SER A 433 39.09 -3.69 6.87
C SER A 433 39.28 -5.14 7.35
N ASN A 434 39.01 -5.41 8.61
CA ASN A 434 39.07 -6.73 9.20
C ASN A 434 37.87 -7.62 8.81
N LEU A 435 36.69 -7.02 8.48
CA LEU A 435 35.48 -7.72 8.01
C LEU A 435 35.62 -8.39 6.63
N ASN A 436 36.54 -7.94 5.80
CA ASN A 436 36.73 -8.50 4.46
C ASN A 436 37.32 -9.92 4.47
N ASN A 437 37.76 -10.44 5.62
CA ASN A 437 38.41 -11.75 5.73
C ASN A 437 37.56 -12.86 6.37
N SER A 438 36.49 -12.53 7.12
CA SER A 438 35.51 -13.50 7.63
C SER A 438 34.32 -12.77 8.29
N VAL A 439 33.13 -12.87 7.72
CA VAL A 439 31.92 -12.26 8.29
C VAL A 439 31.43 -13.13 9.45
N GLN A 440 31.69 -12.73 10.68
CA GLN A 440 31.05 -13.27 11.88
C GLN A 440 29.91 -12.34 12.33
N GLU A 441 28.86 -12.88 12.95
CA GLU A 441 27.73 -12.09 13.49
C GLU A 441 28.17 -10.97 14.47
N ASN A 442 29.25 -11.20 15.23
CA ASN A 442 29.82 -10.22 16.15
C ASN A 442 30.33 -8.96 15.44
N ASP A 443 30.82 -9.06 14.24
CA ASP A 443 31.39 -7.94 13.49
C ASP A 443 30.28 -7.00 12.99
N THR A 444 29.16 -7.54 12.56
CA THR A 444 27.97 -6.76 12.16
C THR A 444 27.44 -5.91 13.32
N MET A 445 27.41 -6.46 14.55
CA MET A 445 26.99 -5.72 15.75
C MET A 445 27.93 -4.56 16.09
N GLN A 446 29.24 -4.72 15.87
CA GLN A 446 30.21 -3.63 16.11
C GLN A 446 30.03 -2.49 15.11
N VAL A 447 29.80 -2.81 13.83
CA VAL A 447 29.51 -1.83 12.77
C VAL A 447 28.23 -1.06 13.06
N LEU A 448 27.15 -1.75 13.46
CA LEU A 448 25.89 -1.10 13.83
C LEU A 448 26.05 -0.20 15.06
N THR A 449 26.88 -0.60 16.03
CA THR A 449 27.19 0.21 17.21
C THR A 449 27.98 1.47 16.83
N LEU A 450 28.93 1.35 15.93
CA LEU A 450 29.69 2.50 15.40
C LEU A 450 28.76 3.48 14.67
N LEU A 451 27.91 2.98 13.77
CA LEU A 451 26.92 3.81 13.07
C LEU A 451 25.99 4.54 14.03
N LEU A 452 25.57 3.87 15.10
CA LEU A 452 24.76 4.50 16.14
C LEU A 452 25.52 5.65 16.81
N ARG A 453 26.82 5.46 17.14
CA ARG A 453 27.65 6.51 17.74
C ARG A 453 27.91 7.68 16.80
N LEU A 454 28.24 7.42 15.53
CA LEU A 454 28.40 8.47 14.52
C LEU A 454 27.15 9.33 14.39
N ARG A 455 25.95 8.70 14.36
CA ARG A 455 24.68 9.43 14.35
C ARG A 455 24.42 10.22 15.63
N GLN A 456 24.86 9.72 16.79
CA GLN A 456 24.78 10.45 18.05
C GLN A 456 25.66 11.71 18.03
N VAL A 457 26.87 11.62 17.46
CA VAL A 457 27.75 12.81 17.27
C VAL A 457 27.08 13.85 16.38
N CYS A 458 26.46 13.42 15.28
CA CYS A 458 25.73 14.31 14.37
C CYS A 458 24.56 15.04 15.07
N CYS A 459 23.99 14.45 16.11
CA CYS A 459 22.92 15.07 16.89
C CYS A 459 23.45 16.00 17.99
N ASP A 460 24.27 15.46 18.91
CA ASP A 460 24.84 16.20 20.05
C ASP A 460 25.87 15.34 20.77
N LEU A 461 27.04 15.91 21.12
CA LEU A 461 28.11 15.20 21.83
C LEU A 461 27.68 14.67 23.20
N ARG A 462 26.73 15.34 23.85
CA ARG A 462 26.18 14.92 25.17
C ARG A 462 25.46 13.55 25.12
N LEU A 463 25.16 13.02 23.93
CA LEU A 463 24.61 11.66 23.77
C LEU A 463 25.68 10.57 23.98
N ILE A 464 26.96 10.90 23.91
CA ILE A 464 28.07 9.97 24.08
C ILE A 464 28.50 9.98 25.55
N LYS A 465 28.59 8.80 26.18
CA LYS A 465 28.74 8.63 27.64
C LYS A 465 29.91 9.35 28.31
N ASN A 466 30.95 9.77 27.59
CA ASN A 466 32.18 10.30 28.17
C ASN A 466 32.34 11.83 28.03
N ILE A 467 31.40 12.52 27.40
CA ILE A 467 31.46 13.97 27.20
C ILE A 467 30.36 14.60 28.06
N LYS A 468 30.75 15.17 29.21
CA LYS A 468 29.84 15.79 30.18
C LYS A 468 30.08 17.27 30.28
N ASP A 469 30.09 18.01 29.20
CA ASP A 469 30.10 19.47 29.28
C ASP A 469 28.65 19.99 29.18
N PRO A 470 28.10 20.51 30.29
CA PRO A 470 26.75 21.07 30.28
C PRO A 470 26.64 22.40 29.53
N SER A 471 27.73 23.06 29.25
CA SER A 471 27.77 24.33 28.50
C SER A 471 27.79 24.12 26.98
N PHE A 472 28.00 22.89 26.53
CA PHE A 472 28.07 22.55 25.11
C PHE A 472 26.68 22.58 24.46
N SER A 473 26.53 23.35 23.38
CA SER A 473 25.36 23.33 22.53
C SER A 473 25.78 22.94 21.11
N SER A 474 25.17 21.90 20.55
CA SER A 474 25.53 21.45 19.20
C SER A 474 25.11 22.46 18.15
N SER A 475 25.84 22.51 17.04
CA SER A 475 25.51 23.36 15.89
C SER A 475 24.09 23.09 15.41
N LYS A 476 23.71 21.83 15.35
CA LYS A 476 22.35 21.37 14.92
C LYS A 476 21.26 21.82 15.90
N MET A 477 21.55 21.83 17.21
CA MET A 477 20.65 22.35 18.24
C MET A 477 20.34 23.83 18.02
N ASN A 478 21.39 24.63 17.77
CA ASN A 478 21.23 26.07 17.52
C ASN A 478 20.35 26.36 16.31
N VAL A 479 20.53 25.60 15.23
CA VAL A 479 19.67 25.69 14.04
C VAL A 479 18.21 25.34 14.39
N LEU A 480 17.98 24.25 15.15
CA LEU A 480 16.66 23.85 15.58
C LEU A 480 15.96 24.93 16.40
N ILE A 481 16.64 25.48 17.45
CA ILE A 481 16.05 26.49 18.34
C ILE A 481 15.66 27.74 17.54
N ASN A 482 16.52 28.19 16.63
CA ASN A 482 16.24 29.35 15.77
C ASN A 482 15.03 29.07 14.84
N LEU A 483 14.95 27.89 14.27
CA LEU A 483 13.82 27.50 13.42
C LEU A 483 12.51 27.46 14.20
N ILE A 484 12.53 26.91 15.44
CA ILE A 484 11.37 26.87 16.32
C ILE A 484 10.94 28.31 16.67
N LYS A 485 11.87 29.18 17.09
CA LYS A 485 11.55 30.57 17.43
C LYS A 485 10.89 31.32 16.27
N ASN A 486 11.45 31.19 15.06
CA ASN A 486 10.88 31.81 13.86
C ASN A 486 9.47 31.28 13.54
N THR A 487 9.25 29.98 13.69
CA THR A 487 7.95 29.36 13.43
C THR A 487 6.89 29.79 14.44
N ILE A 488 7.25 29.81 15.74
CA ILE A 488 6.33 30.20 16.80
C ILE A 488 5.98 31.70 16.72
N SER A 489 6.94 32.57 16.37
CA SER A 489 6.69 34.01 16.17
C SER A 489 5.70 34.26 15.04
N GLY A 490 5.69 33.41 14.01
CA GLY A 490 4.68 33.41 12.95
C GLY A 490 3.28 32.88 13.36
N GLY A 491 3.08 32.53 14.64
CA GLY A 491 1.79 32.02 15.12
C GLY A 491 1.57 30.52 14.86
N ASN A 492 2.55 29.80 14.36
CA ASN A 492 2.47 28.41 13.94
C ASN A 492 2.83 27.44 15.07
N LYS A 493 2.40 26.16 14.95
CA LYS A 493 2.72 25.08 15.88
C LYS A 493 3.72 24.11 15.26
N VAL A 494 4.69 23.69 16.05
CA VAL A 494 5.83 22.87 15.62
C VAL A 494 5.80 21.50 16.28
N ILE A 495 6.07 20.47 15.48
CA ILE A 495 6.37 19.13 15.97
C ILE A 495 7.81 18.79 15.61
N VAL A 496 8.57 18.32 16.62
CA VAL A 496 9.95 17.87 16.43
C VAL A 496 10.00 16.36 16.65
N PHE A 497 10.44 15.63 15.64
CA PHE A 497 10.69 14.20 15.72
C PHE A 497 12.18 13.90 15.87
N SER A 498 12.52 12.96 16.75
CA SER A 498 13.84 12.36 16.84
C SER A 498 13.72 10.88 17.22
N GLN A 499 14.65 10.05 16.75
CA GLN A 499 14.76 8.68 17.21
C GLN A 499 15.34 8.56 18.63
N PHE A 500 16.15 9.56 19.03
CA PHE A 500 16.83 9.55 20.32
C PHE A 500 16.01 10.28 21.40
N VAL A 501 15.39 9.53 22.30
CA VAL A 501 14.64 10.09 23.44
C VAL A 501 15.53 11.01 24.29
N LYS A 502 16.82 10.65 24.47
CA LYS A 502 17.76 11.50 25.18
C LYS A 502 17.98 12.87 24.51
N MET A 503 17.96 12.88 23.15
CA MET A 503 18.04 14.12 22.39
C MET A 503 16.82 15.01 22.63
N LEU A 504 15.63 14.42 22.61
CA LEU A 504 14.38 15.16 22.89
C LEU A 504 14.40 15.78 24.28
N LYS A 505 14.96 15.10 25.29
CA LYS A 505 15.14 15.65 26.64
C LYS A 505 16.15 16.81 26.69
N LEU A 506 17.21 16.74 25.89
CA LEU A 506 18.14 17.87 25.72
C LEU A 506 17.45 19.06 25.05
N ILE A 507 16.67 18.83 24.02
CA ILE A 507 15.87 19.86 23.34
C ILE A 507 14.87 20.50 24.32
N GLU A 508 14.20 19.71 25.16
CA GLU A 508 13.26 20.20 26.16
C GLU A 508 13.94 21.16 27.16
N VAL A 509 15.14 20.81 27.61
CA VAL A 509 15.93 21.66 28.51
C VAL A 509 16.31 22.99 27.84
N GLU A 510 16.77 22.95 26.59
CA GLU A 510 17.10 24.17 25.83
C GLU A 510 15.87 25.06 25.59
N LEU A 511 14.73 24.46 25.23
CA LEU A 511 13.48 25.20 25.07
C LEU A 511 13.03 25.85 26.38
N LYS A 512 13.22 25.16 27.51
CA LYS A 512 12.92 25.72 28.85
C LYS A 512 13.82 26.89 29.17
N ASN A 513 15.13 26.83 28.87
CA ASN A 513 16.07 27.94 29.03
C ASN A 513 15.63 29.15 28.20
N GLU A 514 15.04 28.93 27.04
CA GLU A 514 14.50 29.96 26.16
C GLU A 514 13.06 30.38 26.51
N SER A 515 12.50 29.88 27.64
CA SER A 515 11.12 30.15 28.08
C SER A 515 10.05 29.73 27.08
N ILE A 516 10.31 28.69 26.27
CA ILE A 516 9.40 28.13 25.30
C ILE A 516 8.75 26.85 25.87
N PRO A 517 7.42 26.85 26.19
CA PRO A 517 6.77 25.67 26.71
C PRO A 517 6.64 24.59 25.63
N SER A 518 6.91 23.34 26.01
CA SER A 518 6.83 22.19 25.12
C SER A 518 6.21 20.97 25.80
N TYR A 519 5.60 20.08 25.02
CA TYR A 519 5.23 18.74 25.44
C TYR A 519 6.29 17.74 24.96
N LEU A 520 6.51 16.68 25.76
CA LEU A 520 7.41 15.57 25.41
C LEU A 520 6.65 14.24 25.44
N LEU A 521 6.61 13.55 24.29
CA LEU A 521 6.00 12.23 24.13
C LEU A 521 7.07 11.18 23.81
N GLU A 522 7.24 10.22 24.71
CA GLU A 522 8.14 9.08 24.54
C GLU A 522 7.40 7.74 24.70
N GLY A 523 8.06 6.62 24.37
CA GLY A 523 7.43 5.28 24.44
C GLY A 523 6.95 4.87 25.82
N GLY A 524 7.53 5.44 26.90
CA GLY A 524 7.11 5.20 28.28
C GLY A 524 5.95 6.06 28.78
N THR A 525 5.45 7.02 27.99
CA THR A 525 4.33 7.88 28.38
C THR A 525 3.04 7.07 28.50
N LYS A 526 2.37 7.18 29.66
CA LYS A 526 1.09 6.50 29.92
C LYS A 526 0.01 6.92 28.91
N SER A 527 -0.91 6.02 28.60
CA SER A 527 -1.94 6.25 27.58
C SER A 527 -2.82 7.48 27.85
N ASP A 528 -3.19 7.68 29.11
CA ASP A 528 -4.06 8.82 29.52
C ASP A 528 -3.31 10.14 29.40
N ASP A 529 -2.06 10.21 29.86
CA ASP A 529 -1.21 11.40 29.74
C ASP A 529 -0.97 11.74 28.27
N ARG A 530 -0.71 10.72 27.43
CA ARG A 530 -0.57 10.87 25.98
C ARG A 530 -1.79 11.50 25.34
N ASN A 531 -2.98 10.98 25.67
CA ASN A 531 -4.25 11.49 25.13
C ASN A 531 -4.51 12.93 25.59
N GLN A 532 -4.17 13.26 26.85
CA GLN A 532 -4.32 14.60 27.38
C GLN A 532 -3.37 15.59 26.68
N MET A 533 -2.10 15.26 26.55
CA MET A 533 -1.12 16.11 25.83
C MET A 533 -1.55 16.39 24.38
N VAL A 534 -2.06 15.38 23.67
CA VAL A 534 -2.55 15.55 22.30
C VAL A 534 -3.77 16.47 22.26
N LYS A 535 -4.74 16.30 23.17
CA LYS A 535 -5.92 17.17 23.24
C LYS A 535 -5.53 18.62 23.56
N ASP A 536 -4.63 18.83 24.52
CA ASP A 536 -4.17 20.15 24.91
C ASP A 536 -3.38 20.83 23.79
N PHE A 537 -2.58 20.07 23.05
CA PHE A 537 -1.87 20.58 21.88
C PHE A 537 -2.81 20.93 20.73
N GLN A 538 -3.86 20.14 20.51
CA GLN A 538 -4.88 20.44 19.49
C GLN A 538 -5.68 21.70 19.86
N ASN A 539 -5.99 21.92 21.14
CA ASN A 539 -6.70 23.09 21.62
C ASN A 539 -5.76 24.29 21.71
N SER A 540 -6.14 25.41 21.10
CA SER A 540 -5.29 26.62 21.05
C SER A 540 -5.17 27.36 22.39
N SER A 541 -5.88 26.93 23.45
CA SER A 541 -6.02 27.66 24.72
C SER A 541 -4.80 27.63 25.64
N ASN A 542 -3.91 26.63 25.51
CA ASN A 542 -2.84 26.41 26.50
C ASN A 542 -1.47 27.06 26.17
N GLY A 543 -1.37 27.86 25.13
CA GLY A 543 -0.14 28.58 24.78
C GLY A 543 1.05 27.72 24.30
N THR A 544 1.03 26.40 24.53
CA THR A 544 2.11 25.50 24.13
C THR A 544 2.06 25.24 22.63
N LYS A 545 3.13 25.64 21.92
CA LYS A 545 3.23 25.56 20.46
C LYS A 545 4.22 24.49 19.96
N VAL A 546 4.97 23.85 20.86
CA VAL A 546 5.99 22.86 20.52
C VAL A 546 5.64 21.50 21.09
N PHE A 547 5.74 20.45 20.25
CA PHE A 547 5.57 19.07 20.68
C PHE A 547 6.78 18.24 20.25
N LEU A 548 7.50 17.71 21.22
CA LEU A 548 8.65 16.84 21.04
C LEU A 548 8.17 15.40 21.07
N ILE A 549 8.42 14.63 20.02
CA ILE A 549 7.87 13.28 19.88
C ILE A 549 8.96 12.31 19.43
N SER A 550 9.11 11.19 20.13
CA SER A 550 10.00 10.13 19.64
C SER A 550 9.39 9.45 18.42
N LEU A 551 10.19 9.17 17.38
CA LEU A 551 9.72 8.56 16.12
C LEU A 551 8.92 7.29 16.37
N LYS A 552 9.37 6.43 17.30
CA LYS A 552 8.64 5.21 17.67
C LYS A 552 7.26 5.49 18.31
N ALA A 553 7.16 6.53 19.16
CA ALA A 553 5.89 6.90 19.79
C ALA A 553 4.96 7.66 18.84
N GLY A 554 5.54 8.44 17.92
CA GLY A 554 4.82 9.22 16.91
C GLY A 554 4.20 8.38 15.80
N GLY A 555 4.71 7.18 15.56
CA GLY A 555 4.27 6.30 14.47
C GLY A 555 2.83 5.80 14.59
N TYR A 556 2.17 5.86 15.75
CA TYR A 556 0.88 5.21 15.95
C TYR A 556 -0.20 6.15 16.51
N GLY A 557 -1.32 6.27 15.78
CA GLY A 557 -2.62 6.72 16.28
C GLY A 557 -2.78 8.18 16.71
N LEU A 558 -1.80 9.04 16.53
CA LEU A 558 -1.91 10.45 16.89
C LEU A 558 -2.66 11.25 15.83
N ASN A 559 -3.46 12.22 16.26
CA ASN A 559 -4.00 13.26 15.40
C ASN A 559 -3.37 14.60 15.81
N LEU A 560 -2.56 15.19 14.93
CA LEU A 560 -1.75 16.38 15.22
C LEU A 560 -1.99 17.49 14.18
N THR A 561 -3.20 17.58 13.63
CA THR A 561 -3.56 18.52 12.55
C THR A 561 -3.52 20.00 12.97
N ALA A 562 -3.40 20.31 14.27
CA ALA A 562 -3.17 21.68 14.71
C ALA A 562 -1.76 22.22 14.38
N ALA A 563 -0.80 21.33 14.11
CA ALA A 563 0.53 21.74 13.68
C ALA A 563 0.55 21.95 12.16
N ASP A 564 1.38 22.88 11.72
CA ASP A 564 1.66 23.16 10.32
C ASP A 564 3.17 23.06 10.00
N THR A 565 3.98 22.77 11.00
CA THR A 565 5.42 22.60 10.83
C THR A 565 5.92 21.32 11.51
N VAL A 566 6.63 20.50 10.74
CA VAL A 566 7.25 19.25 11.18
C VAL A 566 8.76 19.36 11.00
N ILE A 567 9.52 19.02 12.02
CA ILE A 567 10.99 19.02 11.97
C ILE A 567 11.47 17.60 12.31
N HIS A 568 12.14 16.95 11.35
CA HIS A 568 12.91 15.73 11.60
C HIS A 568 14.32 16.14 11.99
N PHE A 569 14.66 15.96 13.27
CA PHE A 569 15.95 16.36 13.81
C PHE A 569 17.09 15.49 13.32
N ASP A 570 16.85 14.20 13.18
CA ASP A 570 17.78 13.19 12.66
C ASP A 570 17.07 12.29 11.63
N PRO A 571 17.77 11.86 10.55
CA PRO A 571 17.19 11.01 9.54
C PRO A 571 17.06 9.56 10.03
N TRP A 572 16.01 8.87 9.56
CA TRP A 572 15.80 7.44 9.82
C TRP A 572 16.14 6.61 8.58
N TRP A 573 16.59 5.37 8.77
CA TRP A 573 16.96 4.48 7.67
C TRP A 573 15.79 4.20 6.71
N ASN A 574 14.59 4.02 7.27
CA ASN A 574 13.38 3.74 6.50
C ASN A 574 12.57 5.04 6.33
N PRO A 575 12.47 5.60 5.10
CA PRO A 575 11.70 6.82 4.84
C PRO A 575 10.21 6.67 5.14
N SER A 576 9.67 5.44 5.11
CA SER A 576 8.25 5.19 5.43
C SER A 576 7.91 5.58 6.87
N VAL A 577 8.83 5.40 7.82
CA VAL A 577 8.62 5.78 9.23
C VAL A 577 8.56 7.30 9.40
N GLU A 578 9.42 8.06 8.69
CA GLU A 578 9.36 9.53 8.68
C GLU A 578 8.07 10.03 8.05
N ASN A 579 7.68 9.45 6.90
CA ASN A 579 6.42 9.77 6.24
C ASN A 579 5.23 9.47 7.16
N GLN A 580 5.26 8.32 7.86
CA GLN A 580 4.23 7.93 8.81
C GLN A 580 4.08 8.96 9.96
N ALA A 581 5.19 9.47 10.48
CA ALA A 581 5.18 10.51 11.50
C ALA A 581 4.64 11.85 10.95
N THR A 582 5.06 12.25 9.76
CA THR A 582 4.58 13.46 9.06
C THR A 582 3.09 13.38 8.74
N ASP A 583 2.59 12.21 8.36
CA ASP A 583 1.18 11.98 8.01
C ASP A 583 0.21 12.08 9.22
N ARG A 584 0.74 12.23 10.43
CA ARG A 584 -0.05 12.60 11.62
C ARG A 584 -0.48 14.07 11.60
N VAL A 585 0.26 14.89 10.86
CA VAL A 585 0.00 16.32 10.65
C VAL A 585 -0.72 16.56 9.33
N HIS A 586 -0.22 15.93 8.24
CA HIS A 586 -0.76 16.06 6.89
C HIS A 586 -1.83 15.00 6.62
N ARG A 587 -3.05 15.25 7.09
CA ARG A 587 -4.21 14.35 6.98
C ARG A 587 -5.53 15.12 6.89
N ILE A 588 -6.63 14.41 6.69
CA ILE A 588 -7.99 15.01 6.70
C ILE A 588 -8.17 15.87 7.94
N GLY A 589 -8.58 17.13 7.76
CA GLY A 589 -8.73 18.14 8.80
C GLY A 589 -7.57 19.14 8.87
N GLN A 590 -6.51 18.96 8.10
CA GLN A 590 -5.49 19.98 7.91
C GLN A 590 -5.96 21.07 6.95
N SER A 591 -5.88 22.32 7.38
CA SER A 591 -6.30 23.49 6.59
C SER A 591 -5.13 24.38 6.12
N LYS A 592 -3.92 24.10 6.59
CA LYS A 592 -2.71 24.87 6.29
C LYS A 592 -1.70 24.05 5.50
N VAL A 593 -0.88 24.71 4.69
CA VAL A 593 0.31 24.09 4.08
C VAL A 593 1.22 23.55 5.17
N VAL A 594 1.63 22.29 5.04
CA VAL A 594 2.53 21.64 6.01
C VAL A 594 3.98 21.77 5.55
N ASN A 595 4.77 22.48 6.34
CA ASN A 595 6.21 22.62 6.11
C ASN A 595 6.97 21.52 6.85
N ILE A 596 7.77 20.75 6.11
CA ILE A 596 8.57 19.65 6.63
C ILE A 596 10.05 20.04 6.50
N TYR A 597 10.74 20.09 7.61
CA TYR A 597 12.19 20.37 7.65
C TYR A 597 12.95 19.12 8.08
N LYS A 598 13.97 18.76 7.30
CA LYS A 598 14.92 17.69 7.65
C LYS A 598 16.26 18.34 7.97
N LEU A 599 16.75 18.17 9.20
CA LEU A 599 18.07 18.67 9.59
C LEU A 599 19.11 17.58 9.31
N ILE A 600 20.06 17.88 8.45
CA ILE A 600 21.07 16.93 7.97
C ILE A 600 22.46 17.53 8.20
N THR A 601 23.32 16.77 8.85
CA THR A 601 24.71 17.19 9.10
C THR A 601 25.57 16.89 7.86
N THR A 602 26.25 17.92 7.34
CA THR A 602 27.08 17.86 6.13
C THR A 602 28.32 17.00 6.30
N ASN A 603 28.72 16.32 5.23
CA ASN A 603 29.89 15.44 5.18
C ASN A 603 29.89 14.39 6.30
N THR A 604 28.73 13.80 6.57
CA THR A 604 28.56 12.78 7.61
C THR A 604 27.71 11.60 7.15
N VAL A 605 27.58 10.62 8.04
CA VAL A 605 26.70 9.47 7.87
C VAL A 605 25.24 9.87 7.60
N GLU A 606 24.75 11.03 8.07
CA GLU A 606 23.38 11.46 7.85
C GLU A 606 23.11 11.82 6.38
N GLU A 607 24.07 12.46 5.72
CA GLU A 607 23.94 12.78 4.29
C GLU A 607 23.93 11.50 3.43
N LYS A 608 24.71 10.49 3.82
CA LYS A 608 24.70 9.19 3.16
C LYS A 608 23.40 8.43 3.39
N ILE A 609 22.83 8.51 4.60
CA ILE A 609 21.50 7.97 4.89
C ILE A 609 20.44 8.63 4.00
N LEU A 610 20.47 9.96 3.87
CA LEU A 610 19.55 10.68 2.98
C LEU A 610 19.69 10.22 1.52
N SER A 611 20.91 10.02 1.05
CA SER A 611 21.18 9.49 -0.30
C SER A 611 20.59 8.09 -0.49
N LEU A 612 20.73 7.20 0.51
CA LEU A 612 20.12 5.87 0.49
C LEU A 612 18.59 5.94 0.52
N GLN A 613 18.01 6.83 1.33
CA GLN A 613 16.56 7.06 1.34
C GLN A 613 16.05 7.48 -0.04
N ASN A 614 16.75 8.40 -0.71
CA ASN A 614 16.38 8.88 -2.04
C ASN A 614 16.50 7.77 -3.10
N LYS A 615 17.55 6.95 -3.05
CA LYS A 615 17.67 5.76 -3.91
C LYS A 615 16.50 4.79 -3.69
N LYS A 616 16.18 4.46 -2.43
CA LYS A 616 15.03 3.59 -2.09
C LYS A 616 13.70 4.21 -2.52
N ARG A 617 13.51 5.52 -2.36
CA ARG A 617 12.29 6.23 -2.81
C ARG A 617 12.13 6.17 -4.34
N ASN A 618 13.22 6.37 -5.08
CA ASN A 618 13.20 6.29 -6.54
C ASN A 618 12.90 4.86 -7.01
N LEU A 619 13.48 3.85 -6.36
CA LEU A 619 13.18 2.45 -6.62
C LEU A 619 11.71 2.11 -6.32
N ILE A 620 11.14 2.62 -5.22
CA ILE A 620 9.70 2.46 -4.90
C ILE A 620 8.83 3.12 -5.97
N ASN A 621 9.18 4.33 -6.42
CA ASN A 621 8.43 5.02 -7.46
C ASN A 621 8.56 4.32 -8.83
N MET A 622 9.72 3.75 -9.14
CA MET A 622 9.94 2.91 -10.32
C MET A 622 9.24 1.56 -10.19
N ALA A 623 9.23 0.95 -9.01
CA ALA A 623 8.60 -0.35 -8.76
C ALA A 623 7.06 -0.32 -8.78
N ILE A 624 6.46 0.84 -8.56
CA ILE A 624 5.04 1.06 -8.88
C ILE A 624 4.85 1.11 -10.42
N GLY A 625 5.91 1.41 -11.19
CA GLY A 625 6.00 1.35 -12.64
C GLY A 625 6.79 0.16 -13.18
N GLU A 626 7.95 -0.17 -12.64
CA GLU A 626 8.88 -1.23 -13.10
C GLU A 626 9.87 -1.58 -11.98
N GLU A 627 10.10 -2.90 -11.79
CA GLU A 627 11.14 -3.54 -10.95
C GLU A 627 11.06 -3.39 -9.41
N VAL A 628 10.59 -4.46 -8.78
CA VAL A 628 10.82 -4.74 -7.37
C VAL A 628 12.13 -5.53 -7.26
N SER A 629 13.23 -4.86 -6.99
CA SER A 629 14.43 -5.52 -6.51
C SER A 629 14.51 -5.36 -4.98
N ASP A 630 14.98 -6.41 -4.34
CA ASP A 630 15.27 -6.63 -2.93
C ASP A 630 15.42 -5.34 -2.09
N MET A 631 14.41 -5.02 -1.28
CA MET A 631 14.43 -3.89 -0.36
C MET A 631 14.52 -4.36 1.10
N GLY A 632 15.37 -5.36 1.34
CA GLY A 632 15.76 -5.78 2.68
C GLY A 632 16.24 -4.62 3.55
N GLY A 633 16.35 -4.83 4.85
CA GLY A 633 17.02 -3.93 5.78
C GLY A 633 18.38 -3.47 5.24
N LEU A 634 19.17 -2.75 6.02
CA LEU A 634 20.54 -2.40 5.64
C LEU A 634 21.30 -3.67 5.27
N ASN A 635 21.62 -3.81 3.98
CA ASN A 635 22.50 -4.89 3.53
C ASN A 635 23.98 -4.51 3.77
N ASN A 636 24.88 -5.47 3.59
CA ASN A 636 26.32 -5.24 3.80
C ASN A 636 26.87 -4.15 2.86
N ASP A 637 26.30 -3.98 1.68
CA ASP A 637 26.72 -2.94 0.72
C ASP A 637 26.23 -1.56 1.13
N ASP A 638 25.02 -1.46 1.69
CA ASP A 638 24.52 -0.22 2.31
C ASP A 638 25.40 0.20 3.48
N LEU A 639 25.82 -0.75 4.34
CA LEU A 639 26.71 -0.50 5.48
C LEU A 639 28.08 -0.01 5.01
N LYS A 640 28.67 -0.64 3.98
CA LYS A 640 29.92 -0.19 3.36
C LYS A 640 29.78 1.19 2.73
N PHE A 641 28.70 1.45 2.00
CA PHE A 641 28.45 2.76 1.40
C PHE A 641 28.38 3.88 2.44
N VAL A 642 27.73 3.62 3.57
CA VAL A 642 27.53 4.63 4.62
C VAL A 642 28.82 4.92 5.37
N LEU A 643 29.74 3.98 5.49
CA LEU A 643 30.99 4.14 6.26
C LEU A 643 32.20 4.56 5.39
N ASN A 644 32.16 4.37 4.08
CA ASN A 644 33.18 4.87 3.14
C ASN A 644 33.01 6.34 2.84
#